data_35d82ee0e427c820a9ed9196531dbf4e
#
_entry.id   35d82ee0e427c820a9ed9196531dbf4e
#
_cell.length_a   1.000
_cell.length_b   1.000
_cell.length_c   1.000
_cell.angle_alpha   90.00
_cell.angle_beta   90.00
_cell.angle_gamma   90.00
#
_symmetry.space_group_name_H-M   'P 1'
#
loop_
_entity.id
_entity.type
_entity.pdbx_description
1 polymer ?
#
loop_
_entity_poly.entity_id
_entity_poly.type
_entity_poly.pdbx_seq_one_letter_code
_entity_poly.pdbx_strand_id
1 'polypeptide(L)'
;MTRIKSALSSVLLFMFIAFSACQKSHEIIDPTNPSEPDEPEINPELILDAEELVAPSEGGVFKFDFRSTRKVSLSISPEQDWCKAMISSTEEEYSFVLIVNVAAMDLKEDRIATIVLSAPECESRSLVVKQERKKASTNSLTSLVLKAAPNSLSQDLIFSYDEATRTFSAKYLKWIDKVQPEMLIPEFVTDGEIVLVNGQPVVSGQTAISFADDFDLVVKAENGDENTCRVSFNCPQINTELPVIRIHIPVSSITDKKTYRKTKFDIYRPGSDEGSWTASDAEIEIRGRGNSTWGLPKKPYRIKFPEKFSPIGLNHAKAKSWVLLAHDMDKSLLRNHLGFELSRILFSSSEKYHDEAALDFTPCSQMVNVYSGDNYHGVYQMSDQMEVAKGRIGLDKLVAADGSDPVKITGGHLIETNIHHDEPYPVSFTSSKGIYMDHKYPKDDDMDISQYKYIEDFIRKAEAALYSSNFTDPVNGWRKWFDEKTLADFIIVKEFAGDMDGYTSTYFYKRRGVDKIFFGPVWDLDKGWNNDKRTPHGNTLTQLMIYGGFYMPPYINPDWFHRFWQDAEFRQFVGRRWASKKEQLKSKVLSELDEKPKQMRKAIIANFSIWDFYYQYSDEANMPARTYELEIQRMKDLTVQRAALLDAKFK
;
A
#
# COMPACT_ATOMS: atom_id res chain seq x y z
N MET A 1 1.93 32.03 41.79
CA MET A 1 3.05 32.19 42.74
C MET A 1 4.30 32.48 41.92
N THR A 2 4.62 33.68 41.83
CA THR A 2 5.76 34.42 42.41
C THR A 2 7.03 34.23 41.61
N ARG A 3 7.36 35.26 40.78
CA ARG A 3 8.49 36.27 40.93
C ARG A 3 9.89 35.65 40.78
N ILE A 4 10.90 36.22 40.10
CA ILE A 4 11.47 37.60 40.09
C ILE A 4 12.53 37.64 38.96
N LYS A 5 12.54 38.64 38.09
CA LYS A 5 13.44 39.79 37.82
C LYS A 5 14.98 39.61 37.99
N SER A 6 15.75 40.00 36.94
CA SER A 6 16.61 41.22 36.92
C SER A 6 17.42 41.23 35.63
N ALA A 7 17.39 42.10 34.84
CA ALA A 7 17.97 43.41 34.45
C ALA A 7 19.44 43.56 34.83
N LEU A 8 20.30 43.79 33.85
CA LEU A 8 21.43 44.74 34.00
C LEU A 8 21.79 45.35 32.64
N SER A 9 21.64 46.64 32.65
CA SER A 9 22.07 47.67 31.70
C SER A 9 23.59 47.77 31.67
N SER A 10 24.17 48.09 30.52
CA SER A 10 25.48 48.72 30.46
C SER A 10 25.46 49.80 29.37
N VAL A 11 25.38 51.00 29.87
CA VAL A 11 25.59 52.27 29.17
C VAL A 11 27.07 52.46 28.88
N LEU A 12 27.44 52.73 27.65
CA LEU A 12 28.75 53.32 27.32
C LEU A 12 28.56 54.71 26.73
N LEU A 13 29.05 55.66 27.51
CA LEU A 13 29.08 57.10 27.34
C LEU A 13 30.16 57.49 26.34
N PHE A 14 29.78 58.14 25.24
CA PHE A 14 30.75 58.82 24.38
C PHE A 14 30.89 60.30 24.80
N MET A 15 32.10 60.64 25.22
CA MET A 15 32.54 62.01 25.46
C MET A 15 32.76 62.75 24.14
N PHE A 16 32.05 63.83 23.97
CA PHE A 16 32.39 64.95 23.04
C PHE A 16 33.51 65.79 23.63
N ILE A 17 34.58 65.94 22.90
CA ILE A 17 35.52 67.10 23.15
C ILE A 17 35.45 68.00 21.94
N ALA A 18 34.80 69.16 22.18
CA ALA A 18 34.89 70.31 21.32
C ALA A 18 36.15 71.12 21.68
N PHE A 19 36.94 71.49 20.70
CA PHE A 19 37.92 72.57 20.84
C PHE A 19 37.60 73.63 19.80
N SER A 20 37.11 74.72 20.34
CA SER A 20 37.02 76.03 19.69
C SER A 20 38.28 76.84 20.06
N ALA A 21 38.91 77.41 19.11
CA ALA A 21 39.73 78.53 19.40
C ALA A 21 39.87 79.46 18.14
N CYS A 22 39.56 80.58 18.40
CA CYS A 22 39.45 81.75 17.55
C CYS A 22 40.75 82.60 17.51
N GLN A 23 40.92 83.35 16.45
CA GLN A 23 41.42 84.74 16.35
C GLN A 23 42.89 84.99 15.96
N LYS A 24 42.99 85.68 14.85
CA LYS A 24 43.27 87.09 14.52
C LYS A 24 44.75 87.46 14.26
N SER A 25 44.93 87.89 13.04
CA SER A 25 45.50 89.18 12.50
C SER A 25 46.86 89.67 12.99
N HIS A 26 47.77 89.90 12.13
CA HIS A 26 48.12 91.23 11.62
C HIS A 26 49.17 91.11 10.50
N GLU A 27 49.00 92.03 9.53
CA GLU A 27 49.95 92.44 8.50
C GLU A 27 51.26 92.94 9.04
N ILE A 28 52.36 92.71 8.35
CA ILE A 28 53.38 93.71 8.03
C ILE A 28 54.04 93.25 6.73
N ILE A 29 54.06 94.21 5.77
CA ILE A 29 54.75 94.20 4.48
C ILE A 29 56.23 94.54 4.72
N ASP A 30 57.14 93.84 4.08
CA ASP A 30 58.27 94.49 3.44
C ASP A 30 58.92 93.55 2.39
N PRO A 31 59.45 94.13 1.32
CA PRO A 31 59.70 93.41 0.10
C PRO A 31 61.20 93.10 -0.02
N THR A 32 61.53 92.15 -0.68
CA THR A 32 62.64 91.92 -1.59
C THR A 32 63.08 90.47 -1.69
N ASN A 33 62.92 89.93 -2.90
CA ASN A 33 63.83 88.98 -3.55
C ASN A 33 63.58 87.50 -3.30
N PRO A 34 64.06 86.65 -4.16
CA PRO A 34 63.78 86.49 -5.57
C PRO A 34 63.03 85.19 -5.85
N SER A 35 62.57 85.06 -7.03
CA SER A 35 61.95 83.92 -7.65
C SER A 35 62.34 82.57 -7.07
N GLU A 36 61.42 81.96 -6.36
CA GLU A 36 61.39 80.46 -6.17
C GLU A 36 61.16 79.79 -7.52
N PRO A 37 61.76 78.64 -7.75
CA PRO A 37 61.53 77.92 -9.00
C PRO A 37 60.09 77.47 -9.10
N ASP A 38 59.53 77.54 -10.30
CA ASP A 38 58.22 76.99 -10.63
C ASP A 38 58.12 75.57 -10.08
N GLU A 39 57.23 75.35 -9.07
CA GLU A 39 56.80 74.03 -8.73
C GLU A 39 56.18 73.36 -9.98
N PRO A 40 56.47 72.11 -10.28
CA PRO A 40 55.91 71.43 -11.44
C PRO A 40 54.43 71.55 -11.41
N GLU A 41 53.80 72.02 -12.46
CA GLU A 41 52.37 72.12 -12.65
C GLU A 41 51.79 70.68 -12.60
N ILE A 42 51.26 70.29 -11.42
CA ILE A 42 50.63 68.93 -11.24
C ILE A 42 49.29 68.93 -11.96
N ASN A 43 49.18 68.14 -12.99
CA ASN A 43 47.93 68.01 -13.76
C ASN A 43 46.74 67.62 -12.85
N PRO A 44 45.58 68.32 -13.04
CA PRO A 44 44.37 67.99 -12.30
C PRO A 44 43.94 66.52 -12.56
N GLU A 45 43.87 65.70 -11.52
CA GLU A 45 43.48 64.29 -11.63
C GLU A 45 42.55 63.95 -10.48
N LEU A 46 41.48 63.18 -10.82
CA LEU A 46 40.59 62.51 -9.87
C LEU A 46 40.23 61.14 -10.43
N ILE A 47 40.73 60.04 -9.76
CA ILE A 47 40.55 58.66 -10.20
C ILE A 47 39.91 57.89 -9.08
N LEU A 48 38.74 57.30 -9.36
CA LEU A 48 38.07 56.32 -8.55
C LEU A 48 37.71 55.15 -9.50
N ASP A 49 38.26 53.99 -9.28
CA ASP A 49 38.07 52.81 -10.17
C ASP A 49 36.76 52.10 -9.94
N ALA A 50 36.15 52.25 -8.75
CA ALA A 50 34.88 51.66 -8.42
C ALA A 50 33.70 52.51 -8.92
N GLU A 51 32.78 51.89 -9.67
CA GLU A 51 31.56 52.52 -10.19
C GLU A 51 30.31 52.08 -9.39
N GLU A 52 30.34 50.94 -8.74
CA GLU A 52 29.20 50.35 -8.03
C GLU A 52 29.62 49.66 -6.73
N LEU A 53 28.79 49.78 -5.68
CA LEU A 53 28.83 49.01 -4.45
C LEU A 53 27.48 48.33 -4.26
N VAL A 54 27.43 46.98 -4.24
CA VAL A 54 26.26 46.22 -3.81
C VAL A 54 26.45 45.86 -2.34
N ALA A 55 25.73 46.55 -1.47
CA ALA A 55 25.80 46.35 -0.03
C ALA A 55 24.74 45.30 0.42
N PRO A 56 25.05 44.40 1.33
CA PRO A 56 24.08 43.43 1.89
C PRO A 56 23.04 44.17 2.76
N SER A 57 21.92 43.49 3.03
CA SER A 57 20.82 44.04 3.87
C SER A 57 21.28 44.39 5.29
N GLU A 58 22.29 43.70 5.82
CA GLU A 58 22.88 43.97 7.14
C GLU A 58 23.70 45.26 7.18
N GLY A 59 23.95 45.87 6.01
CA GLY A 59 24.80 47.02 5.86
C GLY A 59 26.28 46.70 6.04
N GLY A 60 27.07 47.74 6.38
CA GLY A 60 28.50 47.55 6.58
C GLY A 60 29.30 48.79 6.32
N VAL A 61 30.61 48.72 6.51
CA VAL A 61 31.59 49.77 6.21
C VAL A 61 32.48 49.27 5.08
N PHE A 62 32.46 50.01 3.96
CA PHE A 62 33.18 49.68 2.73
C PHE A 62 34.23 50.74 2.47
N LYS A 63 35.39 50.39 1.95
CA LYS A 63 36.51 51.28 1.69
C LYS A 63 36.92 51.17 0.24
N PHE A 64 37.15 52.34 -0.41
CA PHE A 64 37.61 52.45 -1.77
C PHE A 64 38.79 53.41 -1.84
N ASP A 65 39.93 52.97 -2.29
CA ASP A 65 41.08 53.83 -2.55
C ASP A 65 40.84 54.68 -3.78
N PHE A 66 41.24 55.96 -3.72
CA PHE A 66 41.14 56.84 -4.84
C PHE A 66 42.30 57.86 -4.82
N ARG A 67 42.57 58.47 -5.94
CA ARG A 67 43.63 59.48 -6.08
C ARG A 67 43.05 60.79 -6.52
N SER A 68 43.62 61.87 -6.00
CA SER A 68 43.30 63.21 -6.45
C SER A 68 44.41 64.23 -6.19
N THR A 69 44.77 64.96 -7.21
CA THR A 69 45.75 66.04 -7.13
C THR A 69 45.15 67.39 -6.73
N ARG A 70 43.82 67.44 -6.49
CA ARG A 70 43.03 68.62 -6.08
C ARG A 70 42.20 68.27 -4.85
N LYS A 71 41.78 69.30 -4.13
CA LYS A 71 40.92 69.14 -2.95
C LYS A 71 39.56 68.59 -3.39
N VAL A 72 39.21 67.39 -2.84
CA VAL A 72 37.98 66.71 -3.19
C VAL A 72 36.81 67.14 -2.29
N SER A 73 35.69 67.38 -2.90
CA SER A 73 34.38 67.56 -2.27
C SER A 73 33.54 66.26 -2.50
N LEU A 74 32.70 65.90 -1.52
CA LEU A 74 31.85 64.74 -1.54
C LEU A 74 30.40 65.18 -1.40
N SER A 75 29.52 64.55 -2.24
CA SER A 75 28.07 64.73 -2.09
C SER A 75 27.39 63.36 -2.27
N ILE A 76 26.20 63.22 -1.70
CA ILE A 76 25.38 61.98 -1.82
C ILE A 76 24.00 62.45 -2.37
N SER A 77 23.55 61.76 -3.40
CA SER A 77 22.25 62.01 -4.04
C SER A 77 21.43 60.75 -4.24
N PRO A 78 20.18 60.72 -3.81
CA PRO A 78 19.57 61.69 -2.87
C PRO A 78 20.24 61.61 -1.49
N GLU A 79 20.21 62.71 -0.74
CA GLU A 79 20.70 62.71 0.64
C GLU A 79 19.89 61.78 1.50
N GLN A 80 20.55 60.85 2.11
CA GLN A 80 19.92 59.73 2.81
C GLN A 80 20.66 59.41 4.12
N ASP A 81 19.90 59.11 5.18
CA ASP A 81 20.50 58.75 6.46
C ASP A 81 21.15 57.37 6.48
N TRP A 82 20.79 56.50 5.57
CA TRP A 82 21.26 55.12 5.53
C TRP A 82 22.61 54.96 4.80
N CYS A 83 23.00 55.88 3.96
CA CYS A 83 24.26 55.89 3.23
C CYS A 83 25.05 57.13 3.59
N LYS A 84 26.13 56.97 4.33
CA LYS A 84 27.03 58.07 4.71
C LYS A 84 28.42 57.79 4.18
N ALA A 85 29.10 58.81 3.69
CA ALA A 85 30.44 58.67 3.21
C ALA A 85 31.35 59.75 3.78
N MET A 86 32.61 59.41 3.93
CA MET A 86 33.67 60.31 4.35
C MET A 86 34.96 60.00 3.60
N ILE A 87 35.81 61.02 3.45
CA ILE A 87 37.14 60.91 2.87
C ILE A 87 38.16 60.89 4.01
N SER A 88 39.11 59.96 3.96
CA SER A 88 40.29 59.92 4.82
C SER A 88 41.54 60.04 3.95
N SER A 89 42.53 60.83 4.40
CA SER A 89 43.86 60.89 3.76
C SER A 89 44.66 59.61 4.15
N THR A 90 45.58 59.21 3.25
CA THR A 90 46.57 58.16 3.52
C THR A 90 47.92 58.83 3.82
N GLU A 91 48.98 58.08 4.06
CA GLU A 91 50.35 58.56 4.22
C GLU A 91 51.00 58.85 2.86
N GLU A 92 50.39 58.37 1.77
CA GLU A 92 50.85 58.57 0.42
C GLU A 92 50.27 59.95 -0.13
N GLU A 93 51.10 60.70 -0.81
CA GLU A 93 50.71 61.98 -1.41
C GLU A 93 49.69 61.74 -2.55
N TYR A 94 48.61 62.50 -2.56
CA TYR A 94 47.47 62.40 -3.52
C TYR A 94 46.65 61.11 -3.43
N SER A 95 46.86 60.32 -2.40
CA SER A 95 46.07 59.03 -2.15
C SER A 95 45.12 59.27 -1.00
N PHE A 96 43.87 58.78 -1.19
CA PHE A 96 42.75 58.89 -0.26
C PHE A 96 41.94 57.64 -0.20
N VAL A 97 41.19 57.46 0.90
CA VAL A 97 40.23 56.35 1.06
C VAL A 97 38.81 56.94 1.20
N LEU A 98 37.91 56.57 0.31
CA LEU A 98 36.48 56.81 0.45
C LEU A 98 35.93 55.72 1.38
N ILE A 99 35.43 56.12 2.53
CA ILE A 99 34.80 55.23 3.51
C ILE A 99 33.29 55.43 3.39
N VAL A 100 32.58 54.33 3.00
CA VAL A 100 31.12 54.32 2.84
C VAL A 100 30.54 53.49 3.95
N ASN A 101 29.65 54.11 4.75
CA ASN A 101 28.94 53.45 5.81
C ASN A 101 27.46 53.26 5.39
N VAL A 102 27.03 52.04 5.23
CA VAL A 102 25.68 51.65 4.83
C VAL A 102 24.98 51.07 6.05
N ALA A 103 23.90 51.69 6.49
CA ALA A 103 23.11 51.18 7.62
C ALA A 103 22.34 49.93 7.26
N ALA A 104 22.08 49.06 8.24
CA ALA A 104 21.18 47.90 8.08
C ALA A 104 19.80 48.36 7.57
N MET A 105 19.14 47.46 6.85
CA MET A 105 17.91 47.74 6.16
C MET A 105 16.77 46.79 6.60
N ASP A 106 15.65 47.41 6.94
CA ASP A 106 14.40 46.73 7.30
C ASP A 106 13.25 46.98 6.30
N LEU A 107 13.59 47.52 5.12
CA LEU A 107 12.61 47.90 4.09
C LEU A 107 12.27 46.70 3.18
N LYS A 108 11.09 46.79 2.56
CA LYS A 108 10.60 45.79 1.58
C LYS A 108 11.12 45.99 0.15
N GLU A 109 11.78 47.06 -0.11
CA GLU A 109 12.27 47.44 -1.45
C GLU A 109 13.75 47.77 -1.40
N ASP A 110 14.45 47.49 -2.49
CA ASP A 110 15.86 47.88 -2.67
C ASP A 110 16.02 49.37 -2.63
N ARG A 111 17.19 49.84 -2.20
CA ARG A 111 17.47 51.29 -2.16
C ARG A 111 18.81 51.61 -2.82
N ILE A 112 18.86 52.81 -3.40
CA ILE A 112 20.01 53.27 -4.19
C ILE A 112 20.38 54.69 -3.72
N ALA A 113 21.67 54.92 -3.62
CA ALA A 113 22.24 56.27 -3.45
C ALA A 113 23.48 56.40 -4.35
N THR A 114 23.75 57.61 -4.80
CA THR A 114 24.96 57.86 -5.59
C THR A 114 25.87 58.80 -4.81
N ILE A 115 27.09 58.41 -4.58
CA ILE A 115 28.15 59.19 -3.99
C ILE A 115 28.92 59.84 -5.14
N VAL A 116 29.06 61.14 -5.12
CA VAL A 116 29.81 61.89 -6.14
C VAL A 116 31.01 62.53 -5.49
N LEU A 117 32.19 62.24 -6.03
CA LEU A 117 33.47 62.98 -5.76
C LEU A 117 33.69 63.98 -6.85
N SER A 118 33.95 65.22 -6.44
CA SER A 118 34.26 66.34 -7.35
C SER A 118 35.50 67.09 -6.89
N ALA A 119 36.31 67.46 -7.82
CA ALA A 119 37.50 68.27 -7.55
C ALA A 119 37.66 69.34 -8.65
N PRO A 120 38.20 70.56 -8.30
CA PRO A 120 38.39 71.62 -9.28
C PRO A 120 39.20 71.09 -10.48
N GLU A 121 38.74 71.47 -11.68
CA GLU A 121 39.39 71.15 -12.95
C GLU A 121 39.44 69.61 -13.31
N CYS A 122 38.75 68.79 -12.52
CA CYS A 122 38.67 67.34 -12.75
C CYS A 122 37.25 66.93 -13.12
N GLU A 123 37.11 65.83 -13.90
CA GLU A 123 35.82 65.22 -14.09
C GLU A 123 35.36 64.58 -12.77
N SER A 124 34.09 64.75 -12.41
CA SER A 124 33.51 64.11 -11.24
C SER A 124 33.47 62.60 -11.40
N ARG A 125 33.69 61.87 -10.32
CA ARG A 125 33.54 60.45 -10.22
C ARG A 125 32.35 60.05 -9.34
N SER A 126 31.61 59.03 -9.73
CA SER A 126 30.44 58.57 -8.97
C SER A 126 30.54 57.13 -8.61
N LEU A 127 30.13 56.82 -7.40
CA LEU A 127 29.93 55.44 -6.90
C LEU A 127 28.45 55.23 -6.62
N VAL A 128 27.84 54.29 -7.34
CA VAL A 128 26.45 53.94 -7.12
C VAL A 128 26.40 52.88 -5.99
N VAL A 129 25.73 53.20 -4.89
CA VAL A 129 25.53 52.30 -3.75
C VAL A 129 24.13 51.71 -3.87
N LYS A 130 24.08 50.44 -4.15
CA LYS A 130 22.84 49.64 -4.14
C LYS A 130 22.80 48.80 -2.88
N GLN A 131 21.65 48.74 -2.20
CA GLN A 131 21.44 47.87 -1.09
C GLN A 131 20.17 47.03 -1.35
N GLU A 132 20.35 45.72 -1.45
CA GLU A 132 19.25 44.80 -1.66
C GLU A 132 18.48 44.61 -0.35
N ARG A 133 17.16 44.51 -0.44
CA ARG A 133 16.29 44.19 0.70
C ARG A 133 16.62 42.86 1.29
N LYS A 134 16.26 42.66 2.55
CA LYS A 134 16.35 41.36 3.18
C LYS A 134 15.31 40.45 2.54
N LYS A 135 15.78 39.36 1.91
CA LYS A 135 14.91 38.37 1.34
C LYS A 135 14.16 37.63 2.46
N ALA A 136 12.88 37.33 2.24
CA ALA A 136 12.07 36.58 3.20
C ALA A 136 12.60 35.18 3.37
N SER A 137 12.65 34.69 4.61
CA SER A 137 13.03 33.30 4.95
C SER A 137 11.83 32.39 5.24
N THR A 138 10.61 32.91 5.07
CA THR A 138 9.39 32.15 5.34
C THR A 138 9.13 31.13 4.24
N ASN A 139 8.83 29.90 4.61
CA ASN A 139 8.63 28.77 3.70
C ASN A 139 7.65 27.75 4.27
N SER A 140 6.63 28.20 4.99
CA SER A 140 5.62 27.30 5.57
C SER A 140 4.56 26.95 4.53
N LEU A 141 4.03 25.73 4.66
CA LEU A 141 2.82 25.27 4.00
C LEU A 141 1.74 25.06 5.06
N THR A 142 0.67 25.85 5.01
CA THR A 142 -0.35 25.85 6.08
C THR A 142 -1.60 25.03 5.74
N SER A 143 -1.87 24.82 4.46
CA SER A 143 -2.99 23.99 4.02
C SER A 143 -2.72 23.32 2.69
N LEU A 144 -3.32 22.13 2.50
CA LEU A 144 -3.35 21.39 1.24
C LEU A 144 -4.75 20.83 1.06
N VAL A 145 -5.38 21.09 -0.08
CA VAL A 145 -6.77 20.72 -0.39
C VAL A 145 -6.87 20.26 -1.84
N LEU A 146 -7.63 19.20 -2.10
CA LEU A 146 -8.12 18.88 -3.43
C LEU A 146 -9.58 19.33 -3.53
N LYS A 147 -9.84 20.38 -4.32
CA LYS A 147 -11.18 20.88 -4.58
C LYS A 147 -11.99 19.90 -5.40
N ALA A 148 -13.28 19.77 -5.07
CA ALA A 148 -14.18 18.82 -5.71
C ALA A 148 -14.30 19.02 -7.22
N ALA A 149 -14.63 20.24 -7.65
CA ALA A 149 -14.96 20.53 -9.04
C ALA A 149 -13.80 20.26 -10.04
N PRO A 150 -12.58 20.79 -9.86
CA PRO A 150 -11.49 20.57 -10.80
C PRO A 150 -10.98 19.13 -10.79
N ASN A 151 -11.20 18.39 -9.70
CA ASN A 151 -10.72 17.01 -9.52
C ASN A 151 -11.80 15.95 -9.69
N SER A 152 -13.01 16.32 -10.09
CA SER A 152 -14.17 15.41 -10.23
C SER A 152 -14.50 14.61 -8.96
N LEU A 153 -14.19 15.17 -7.78
CA LEU A 153 -14.51 14.57 -6.50
C LEU A 153 -15.94 14.92 -6.10
N SER A 154 -16.56 14.11 -5.25
CA SER A 154 -17.90 14.37 -4.72
C SER A 154 -17.94 15.47 -3.65
N GLN A 155 -16.78 15.79 -3.07
CA GLN A 155 -16.60 16.84 -2.06
C GLN A 155 -15.14 17.27 -2.01
N ASP A 156 -14.88 18.45 -1.46
CA ASP A 156 -13.51 18.90 -1.18
C ASP A 156 -12.81 17.94 -0.22
N LEU A 157 -11.53 17.69 -0.47
CA LEU A 157 -10.70 16.84 0.37
C LEU A 157 -9.59 17.64 1.02
N ILE A 158 -9.65 17.82 2.32
CA ILE A 158 -8.65 18.52 3.12
C ILE A 158 -7.64 17.51 3.64
N PHE A 159 -6.36 17.80 3.44
CA PHE A 159 -5.28 17.00 4.00
C PHE A 159 -5.03 17.42 5.46
N SER A 160 -4.91 16.44 6.34
CA SER A 160 -4.45 16.64 7.72
C SER A 160 -2.94 16.66 7.77
N TYR A 161 -2.38 17.61 8.55
CA TYR A 161 -0.94 17.72 8.76
C TYR A 161 -0.52 17.08 10.08
N ASP A 162 0.49 16.23 10.03
CA ASP A 162 1.17 15.67 11.19
C ASP A 162 2.54 16.35 11.32
N GLU A 163 2.71 17.12 12.39
CA GLU A 163 3.92 17.90 12.66
C GLU A 163 5.14 17.00 12.96
N ALA A 164 4.93 15.87 13.65
CA ALA A 164 6.02 14.97 14.02
C ALA A 164 6.67 14.29 12.82
N THR A 165 5.88 13.94 11.82
CA THR A 165 6.34 13.32 10.57
C THR A 165 6.44 14.31 9.41
N ARG A 166 6.02 15.56 9.60
CA ARG A 166 5.93 16.60 8.56
C ARG A 166 5.15 16.12 7.34
N THR A 167 4.04 15.42 7.56
CA THR A 167 3.27 14.76 6.52
C THR A 167 1.86 15.32 6.40
N PHE A 168 1.49 15.74 5.20
CA PHE A 168 0.10 15.97 4.82
C PHE A 168 -0.53 14.65 4.37
N SER A 169 -1.61 14.21 4.99
CA SER A 169 -2.27 12.95 4.66
C SER A 169 -3.77 13.10 4.44
N ALA A 170 -4.30 12.38 3.45
CA ALA A 170 -5.73 12.29 3.20
C ALA A 170 -6.14 10.92 2.66
N LYS A 171 -7.42 10.57 2.85
CA LYS A 171 -8.06 9.37 2.28
C LYS A 171 -9.29 9.76 1.50
N TYR A 172 -9.42 9.24 0.29
CA TYR A 172 -10.63 9.40 -0.51
C TYR A 172 -11.21 8.03 -0.86
N LEU A 173 -12.32 7.69 -0.22
CA LEU A 173 -12.96 6.38 -0.27
C LEU A 173 -14.29 6.41 -1.05
N LYS A 174 -14.49 7.41 -1.90
CA LYS A 174 -15.63 7.53 -2.81
C LYS A 174 -15.21 7.19 -4.24
N TRP A 175 -16.16 6.71 -5.01
CA TRP A 175 -15.94 6.47 -6.44
C TRP A 175 -15.72 7.79 -7.20
N ILE A 176 -14.87 7.77 -8.18
CA ILE A 176 -14.55 8.90 -9.05
C ILE A 176 -14.89 8.51 -10.49
N ASP A 177 -15.89 9.19 -11.10
CA ASP A 177 -16.44 8.78 -12.41
C ASP A 177 -15.57 9.15 -13.62
N LYS A 178 -14.74 10.15 -13.54
CA LYS A 178 -14.05 10.75 -14.70
C LYS A 178 -12.60 11.11 -14.43
N VAL A 179 -11.92 10.38 -13.61
CA VAL A 179 -10.53 10.67 -13.29
C VAL A 179 -9.62 10.07 -14.35
N GLN A 180 -8.74 10.92 -14.90
CA GLN A 180 -7.42 10.42 -15.24
C GLN A 180 -6.73 10.20 -13.89
N PRO A 181 -6.57 8.97 -13.43
CA PRO A 181 -6.41 8.71 -12.00
C PRO A 181 -5.11 9.22 -11.41
N GLU A 182 -4.22 9.73 -12.21
CA GLU A 182 -2.87 10.05 -11.78
C GLU A 182 -2.65 11.55 -11.56
N MET A 183 -3.48 12.41 -12.18
CA MET A 183 -3.25 13.85 -12.22
C MET A 183 -4.38 14.61 -11.53
N LEU A 184 -4.08 15.16 -10.35
CA LEU A 184 -5.00 15.99 -9.57
C LEU A 184 -4.41 17.39 -9.39
N ILE A 185 -5.28 18.38 -9.24
CA ILE A 185 -4.91 19.80 -9.08
C ILE A 185 -5.04 20.16 -7.60
N PRO A 186 -3.93 20.28 -6.85
CA PRO A 186 -3.98 20.70 -5.46
C PRO A 186 -4.10 22.23 -5.33
N GLU A 187 -4.88 22.66 -4.34
CA GLU A 187 -4.81 24.02 -3.80
C GLU A 187 -4.05 24.01 -2.48
N PHE A 188 -3.16 24.96 -2.29
CA PHE A 188 -2.39 25.08 -1.07
C PHE A 188 -2.16 26.55 -0.71
N VAL A 189 -1.92 26.80 0.58
CA VAL A 189 -1.58 28.10 1.13
C VAL A 189 -0.17 28.04 1.69
N THR A 190 0.69 28.92 1.21
CA THR A 190 2.09 29.04 1.62
C THR A 190 2.49 30.50 1.79
N ASP A 191 3.48 30.76 2.62
CA ASP A 191 4.18 32.03 2.72
C ASP A 191 5.56 32.02 2.02
N GLY A 192 5.91 30.88 1.38
CA GLY A 192 7.10 30.76 0.54
C GLY A 192 6.90 31.36 -0.87
N GLU A 193 8.00 31.54 -1.56
CA GLU A 193 8.02 32.14 -2.92
C GLU A 193 7.65 31.13 -3.99
N ILE A 194 8.18 29.90 -3.90
CA ILE A 194 7.99 28.84 -4.91
C ILE A 194 7.69 27.53 -4.21
N VAL A 195 6.74 26.78 -4.78
CA VAL A 195 6.46 25.39 -4.38
C VAL A 195 6.89 24.46 -5.49
N LEU A 196 7.63 23.39 -5.14
CA LEU A 196 8.16 22.42 -6.07
C LEU A 196 7.66 21.01 -5.75
N VAL A 197 7.38 20.23 -6.80
CA VAL A 197 7.21 18.77 -6.74
C VAL A 197 8.15 18.14 -7.77
N ASN A 198 8.99 17.21 -7.34
CA ASN A 198 10.02 16.61 -8.19
C ASN A 198 10.91 17.65 -8.91
N GLY A 199 11.21 18.76 -8.23
CA GLY A 199 12.01 19.85 -8.76
C GLY A 199 11.30 20.76 -9.78
N GLN A 200 10.01 20.54 -10.07
CA GLN A 200 9.22 21.35 -10.98
C GLN A 200 8.29 22.30 -10.22
N PRO A 201 8.18 23.58 -10.64
CA PRO A 201 7.27 24.53 -10.02
C PRO A 201 5.81 24.11 -10.11
N VAL A 202 5.09 24.27 -9.01
CA VAL A 202 3.66 23.98 -8.89
C VAL A 202 2.91 25.23 -8.46
N VAL A 203 1.87 25.58 -9.22
CA VAL A 203 1.00 26.71 -8.93
C VAL A 203 -0.31 26.21 -8.32
N SER A 204 -0.64 26.73 -7.13
CA SER A 204 -1.86 26.37 -6.39
C SER A 204 -3.12 26.55 -7.26
N GLY A 205 -3.94 25.50 -7.32
CA GLY A 205 -5.20 25.52 -8.08
C GLY A 205 -5.06 25.48 -9.61
N GLN A 206 -3.85 25.31 -10.16
CA GLN A 206 -3.61 25.35 -11.60
C GLN A 206 -2.79 24.17 -12.11
N THR A 207 -1.72 23.79 -11.41
CA THR A 207 -0.83 22.73 -11.89
C THR A 207 -1.35 21.36 -11.45
N ALA A 208 -1.60 20.48 -12.43
CA ALA A 208 -1.91 19.10 -12.18
C ALA A 208 -0.61 18.31 -11.86
N ILE A 209 -0.64 17.52 -10.79
CA ILE A 209 0.47 16.65 -10.37
C ILE A 209 0.00 15.23 -10.11
N SER A 210 0.92 14.26 -10.17
CA SER A 210 0.59 12.86 -9.89
C SER A 210 0.42 12.61 -8.40
N PHE A 211 -0.69 11.93 -8.05
CA PHE A 211 -0.98 11.40 -6.72
C PHE A 211 -0.94 9.87 -6.68
N ALA A 212 -0.34 9.24 -7.69
CA ALA A 212 -0.18 7.78 -7.74
C ALA A 212 0.67 7.28 -6.56
N ASP A 213 1.77 7.97 -6.29
CA ASP A 213 2.68 7.67 -5.18
C ASP A 213 2.69 8.82 -4.17
N ASP A 214 3.25 8.54 -2.99
CA ASP A 214 3.59 9.57 -2.02
C ASP A 214 4.77 10.38 -2.55
N PHE A 215 4.73 11.70 -2.41
CA PHE A 215 5.74 12.62 -2.93
C PHE A 215 6.13 13.67 -1.91
N ASP A 216 7.26 14.34 -2.16
CA ASP A 216 7.72 15.47 -1.37
C ASP A 216 7.34 16.78 -2.05
N LEU A 217 6.78 17.70 -1.26
CA LEU A 217 6.46 19.06 -1.64
C LEU A 217 7.46 19.98 -0.96
N VAL A 218 8.25 20.68 -1.76
CA VAL A 218 9.32 21.56 -1.28
C VAL A 218 8.88 23.01 -1.42
N VAL A 219 8.83 23.74 -0.33
CA VAL A 219 8.57 25.18 -0.31
C VAL A 219 9.90 25.93 -0.18
N LYS A 220 10.22 26.78 -1.14
CA LYS A 220 11.38 27.66 -1.10
C LYS A 220 11.01 29.04 -0.67
N ALA A 221 11.76 29.57 0.28
CA ALA A 221 11.74 30.97 0.63
C ALA A 221 12.46 31.81 -0.41
N GLU A 222 12.24 33.10 -0.39
CA GLU A 222 12.93 34.05 -1.27
C GLU A 222 14.46 34.09 -1.06
N ASN A 223 14.92 33.84 0.17
CA ASN A 223 16.35 33.75 0.49
C ASN A 223 17.00 32.43 0.07
N GLY A 224 16.20 31.45 -0.44
CA GLY A 224 16.64 30.16 -0.90
C GLY A 224 16.49 29.03 0.14
N ASP A 225 16.08 29.33 1.37
CA ASP A 225 15.81 28.31 2.39
C ASP A 225 14.67 27.38 1.94
N GLU A 226 14.83 26.08 2.16
CA GLU A 226 13.86 25.06 1.76
C GLU A 226 13.18 24.39 2.97
N ASN A 227 11.90 24.16 2.82
CA ASN A 227 11.08 23.37 3.74
C ASN A 227 10.38 22.26 2.99
N THR A 228 10.61 21.00 3.39
CA THR A 228 10.05 19.83 2.74
C THR A 228 8.96 19.21 3.60
N CYS A 229 7.79 18.97 3.00
CA CYS A 229 6.69 18.23 3.58
C CYS A 229 6.39 16.99 2.73
N ARG A 230 6.16 15.87 3.38
CA ARG A 230 5.69 14.65 2.71
C ARG A 230 4.19 14.75 2.42
N VAL A 231 3.75 14.32 1.26
CA VAL A 231 2.32 14.21 0.91
C VAL A 231 1.99 12.73 0.73
N SER A 232 1.02 12.24 1.51
CA SER A 232 0.51 10.88 1.43
C SER A 232 -0.98 10.89 1.13
N PHE A 233 -1.35 10.36 -0.01
CA PHE A 233 -2.72 10.26 -0.45
C PHE A 233 -3.13 8.79 -0.56
N ASN A 234 -4.28 8.43 -0.01
CA ASN A 234 -4.83 7.09 -0.11
C ASN A 234 -6.18 7.11 -0.83
N CYS A 235 -6.18 6.64 -2.08
CA CYS A 235 -7.37 6.44 -2.88
C CYS A 235 -7.27 5.09 -3.60
N PRO A 236 -8.01 4.06 -3.18
CA PRO A 236 -7.90 2.71 -3.75
C PRO A 236 -8.13 2.64 -5.27
N GLN A 237 -8.83 3.59 -5.85
CA GLN A 237 -9.07 3.68 -7.28
C GLN A 237 -7.88 4.25 -8.06
N ILE A 238 -7.06 5.07 -7.41
CA ILE A 238 -5.96 5.80 -8.05
C ILE A 238 -4.62 5.13 -7.82
N ASN A 239 -4.32 4.79 -6.56
CA ASN A 239 -2.95 4.51 -6.14
C ASN A 239 -2.79 3.16 -5.46
N THR A 240 -3.49 2.16 -5.95
CA THR A 240 -3.23 0.76 -5.65
C THR A 240 -3.02 -0.02 -6.95
N GLU A 241 -2.15 -1.01 -6.92
CA GLU A 241 -1.93 -1.90 -8.07
C GLU A 241 -3.06 -2.94 -8.23
N LEU A 242 -3.99 -2.98 -7.28
CA LEU A 242 -5.08 -3.94 -7.32
C LEU A 242 -6.14 -3.54 -8.33
N PRO A 243 -6.72 -4.50 -9.06
CA PRO A 243 -7.93 -4.26 -9.83
C PRO A 243 -9.04 -3.70 -8.96
N VAL A 244 -9.86 -2.86 -9.55
CA VAL A 244 -10.99 -2.22 -8.89
C VAL A 244 -12.30 -2.73 -9.47
N ILE A 245 -13.23 -3.08 -8.59
CA ILE A 245 -14.57 -3.54 -8.92
C ILE A 245 -15.59 -2.58 -8.32
N ARG A 246 -16.55 -2.13 -9.12
CA ARG A 246 -17.72 -1.38 -8.65
C ARG A 246 -19.00 -2.20 -8.86
N ILE A 247 -19.71 -2.44 -7.80
CA ILE A 247 -21.07 -3.00 -7.79
C ILE A 247 -22.03 -1.82 -7.66
N HIS A 248 -22.82 -1.52 -8.69
CA HIS A 248 -23.61 -0.29 -8.74
C HIS A 248 -24.78 -0.23 -7.74
N ILE A 249 -25.19 -1.35 -7.17
CA ILE A 249 -26.13 -1.36 -6.06
C ILE A 249 -25.42 -1.38 -4.70
N PRO A 250 -26.03 -0.81 -3.65
CA PRO A 250 -25.54 -1.03 -2.29
C PRO A 250 -25.56 -2.53 -1.95
N VAL A 251 -24.42 -3.09 -1.55
CA VAL A 251 -24.35 -4.53 -1.21
C VAL A 251 -25.21 -4.88 0.02
N SER A 252 -25.58 -3.90 0.85
CA SER A 252 -26.56 -4.06 1.92
C SER A 252 -27.96 -4.47 1.41
N SER A 253 -28.25 -4.22 0.13
CA SER A 253 -29.48 -4.67 -0.51
C SER A 253 -29.49 -6.18 -0.79
N ILE A 254 -28.33 -6.84 -0.74
CA ILE A 254 -28.19 -8.29 -0.93
C ILE A 254 -28.39 -8.94 0.44
N THR A 255 -29.58 -9.47 0.67
CA THR A 255 -30.01 -9.90 2.00
C THR A 255 -29.95 -11.41 2.22
N ASP A 256 -29.75 -12.20 1.15
CA ASP A 256 -29.75 -13.67 1.24
C ASP A 256 -28.77 -14.34 0.28
N LYS A 257 -28.61 -15.67 0.43
CA LYS A 257 -27.73 -16.51 -0.37
C LYS A 257 -28.44 -17.21 -1.55
N LYS A 258 -29.74 -17.03 -1.73
CA LYS A 258 -30.56 -17.75 -2.73
C LYS A 258 -30.94 -16.87 -3.91
N THR A 259 -31.32 -15.61 -3.63
CA THR A 259 -31.89 -14.69 -4.62
C THR A 259 -30.79 -13.89 -5.33
N TYR A 260 -30.68 -14.08 -6.64
CA TYR A 260 -29.81 -13.23 -7.46
C TYR A 260 -30.45 -11.86 -7.70
N ARG A 261 -29.66 -10.81 -7.61
CA ARG A 261 -30.00 -9.44 -8.01
C ARG A 261 -29.20 -9.03 -9.22
N LYS A 262 -29.87 -8.40 -10.19
CA LYS A 262 -29.21 -7.82 -11.36
C LYS A 262 -28.63 -6.46 -11.01
N THR A 263 -27.46 -6.16 -11.51
CA THR A 263 -26.80 -4.87 -11.32
C THR A 263 -25.81 -4.60 -12.46
N LYS A 264 -25.58 -3.32 -12.73
CA LYS A 264 -24.42 -2.87 -13.48
C LYS A 264 -23.15 -3.14 -12.68
N PHE A 265 -22.05 -3.30 -13.39
CA PHE A 265 -20.81 -3.72 -12.80
C PHE A 265 -19.63 -3.12 -13.57
N ASP A 266 -18.61 -2.65 -12.88
CA ASP A 266 -17.37 -2.23 -13.49
C ASP A 266 -16.22 -3.09 -12.97
N ILE A 267 -15.32 -3.43 -13.86
CA ILE A 267 -14.00 -3.97 -13.55
C ILE A 267 -12.99 -3.07 -14.25
N TYR A 268 -12.13 -2.49 -13.48
CA TYR A 268 -10.99 -1.72 -13.95
C TYR A 268 -9.71 -2.35 -13.44
N ARG A 269 -8.71 -2.50 -14.31
CA ARG A 269 -7.38 -3.00 -13.96
C ARG A 269 -6.35 -1.95 -14.34
N PRO A 270 -5.53 -1.45 -13.40
CA PRO A 270 -4.45 -0.53 -13.72
C PRO A 270 -3.54 -1.09 -14.81
N GLY A 271 -3.30 -0.32 -15.87
CA GLY A 271 -2.39 -0.68 -16.96
C GLY A 271 -2.83 -1.80 -17.90
N SER A 272 -4.09 -2.27 -17.82
CA SER A 272 -4.57 -3.35 -18.71
C SER A 272 -6.08 -3.33 -18.87
N ASP A 273 -6.55 -3.50 -20.11
CA ASP A 273 -7.97 -3.70 -20.41
C ASP A 273 -8.39 -5.18 -20.40
N GLU A 274 -7.44 -6.10 -20.17
CA GLU A 274 -7.74 -7.53 -20.14
C GLU A 274 -8.66 -7.90 -18.98
N GLY A 275 -9.81 -8.49 -19.29
CA GLY A 275 -10.81 -8.86 -18.29
C GLY A 275 -11.51 -7.67 -17.66
N SER A 276 -11.54 -6.51 -18.33
CA SER A 276 -12.34 -5.35 -17.96
C SER A 276 -13.83 -5.57 -18.25
N TRP A 277 -14.68 -4.86 -17.54
CA TRP A 277 -16.12 -4.84 -17.68
C TRP A 277 -16.63 -3.47 -17.32
N THR A 278 -17.62 -2.94 -18.01
CA THR A 278 -18.12 -1.59 -17.76
C THR A 278 -19.63 -1.57 -17.52
N ALA A 279 -20.12 -0.53 -16.89
CA ALA A 279 -21.54 -0.32 -16.69
C ALA A 279 -22.38 -0.21 -18.00
N SER A 280 -21.72 -0.06 -19.16
CA SER A 280 -22.33 -0.12 -20.48
C SER A 280 -22.53 -1.55 -21.00
N ASP A 281 -21.81 -2.52 -20.44
CA ASP A 281 -21.99 -3.93 -20.75
C ASP A 281 -23.30 -4.47 -20.14
N ALA A 282 -23.60 -5.72 -20.43
CA ALA A 282 -24.78 -6.37 -19.87
C ALA A 282 -24.69 -6.44 -18.34
N GLU A 283 -25.84 -6.39 -17.67
CA GLU A 283 -25.91 -6.56 -16.20
C GLU A 283 -25.42 -7.94 -15.78
N ILE A 284 -24.75 -7.97 -14.64
CA ILE A 284 -24.39 -9.20 -13.94
C ILE A 284 -25.46 -9.57 -12.90
N GLU A 285 -25.44 -10.81 -12.46
CA GLU A 285 -26.22 -11.28 -11.33
C GLU A 285 -25.31 -11.47 -10.11
N ILE A 286 -25.73 -10.97 -8.94
CA ILE A 286 -25.01 -11.07 -7.68
C ILE A 286 -25.90 -11.54 -6.54
N ARG A 287 -25.38 -12.38 -5.65
CA ARG A 287 -26.04 -12.81 -4.41
C ARG A 287 -25.03 -13.08 -3.31
N GLY A 288 -25.50 -13.26 -2.09
CA GLY A 288 -24.69 -13.74 -0.99
C GLY A 288 -24.15 -15.16 -1.21
N ARG A 289 -23.06 -15.51 -0.50
CA ARG A 289 -22.47 -16.86 -0.46
C ARG A 289 -21.86 -17.12 0.93
N GLY A 290 -21.37 -18.35 1.11
CA GLY A 290 -20.71 -18.82 2.33
C GLY A 290 -21.69 -19.33 3.37
N ASN A 291 -21.18 -20.09 4.33
CA ASN A 291 -21.97 -20.62 5.46
C ASN A 291 -21.83 -19.67 6.65
N SER A 292 -20.92 -19.94 7.57
CA SER A 292 -20.64 -19.06 8.73
C SER A 292 -20.24 -17.63 8.32
N THR A 293 -19.46 -17.49 7.24
CA THR A 293 -18.99 -16.20 6.73
C THR A 293 -20.10 -15.26 6.25
N TRP A 294 -21.28 -15.78 5.86
CA TRP A 294 -22.43 -14.94 5.52
C TRP A 294 -23.02 -14.20 6.73
N GLY A 295 -22.82 -14.74 7.94
CA GLY A 295 -23.22 -14.08 9.20
C GLY A 295 -22.34 -12.92 9.63
N LEU A 296 -21.17 -12.73 9.00
CA LEU A 296 -20.18 -11.73 9.39
C LEU A 296 -20.49 -10.34 8.82
N PRO A 297 -19.95 -9.26 9.37
CA PRO A 297 -20.16 -7.90 8.87
C PRO A 297 -19.72 -7.73 7.42
N LYS A 298 -18.50 -8.11 7.07
CA LYS A 298 -17.96 -8.06 5.71
C LYS A 298 -18.33 -9.35 5.00
N LYS A 299 -19.34 -9.30 4.14
CA LYS A 299 -19.98 -10.48 3.54
C LYS A 299 -19.33 -10.90 2.23
N PRO A 300 -19.19 -12.20 1.96
CA PRO A 300 -18.74 -12.71 0.66
C PRO A 300 -19.90 -12.80 -0.35
N TYR A 301 -19.59 -12.68 -1.64
CA TYR A 301 -20.58 -12.66 -2.71
C TYR A 301 -20.26 -13.68 -3.81
N ARG A 302 -21.30 -14.13 -4.52
CA ARG A 302 -21.21 -14.88 -5.77
C ARG A 302 -21.69 -13.99 -6.91
N ILE A 303 -20.86 -13.87 -7.94
CA ILE A 303 -21.12 -13.10 -9.16
C ILE A 303 -21.38 -14.08 -10.29
N LYS A 304 -22.33 -13.74 -11.18
CA LYS A 304 -22.60 -14.52 -12.36
C LYS A 304 -22.74 -13.57 -13.57
N PHE A 305 -21.83 -13.71 -14.52
CA PHE A 305 -21.86 -12.98 -15.77
C PHE A 305 -22.90 -13.60 -16.72
N PRO A 306 -23.50 -12.82 -17.63
CA PRO A 306 -24.48 -13.31 -18.60
C PRO A 306 -23.88 -14.33 -19.55
N GLU A 307 -22.59 -14.21 -19.83
CA GLU A 307 -21.81 -15.14 -20.66
C GLU A 307 -20.52 -15.59 -19.95
N LYS A 308 -19.79 -16.54 -20.54
CA LYS A 308 -18.51 -16.98 -20.01
C LYS A 308 -17.47 -15.88 -20.17
N PHE A 309 -16.93 -15.43 -19.08
CA PHE A 309 -15.99 -14.32 -18.96
C PHE A 309 -14.81 -14.67 -18.06
N SER A 310 -13.67 -14.04 -18.28
CA SER A 310 -12.48 -14.12 -17.44
C SER A 310 -12.22 -12.74 -16.83
N PRO A 311 -12.79 -12.42 -15.66
CA PRO A 311 -12.63 -11.12 -15.05
C PRO A 311 -11.18 -10.88 -14.62
N ILE A 312 -10.75 -9.61 -14.70
CA ILE A 312 -9.38 -9.16 -14.30
C ILE A 312 -8.24 -9.97 -14.95
N GLY A 313 -8.49 -10.66 -16.05
CA GLY A 313 -7.48 -11.49 -16.71
C GLY A 313 -7.09 -12.75 -15.94
N LEU A 314 -7.94 -13.24 -15.04
CA LEU A 314 -7.71 -14.52 -14.37
C LEU A 314 -7.64 -15.67 -15.36
N ASN A 315 -6.50 -16.35 -15.40
CA ASN A 315 -6.05 -17.19 -16.51
C ASN A 315 -6.49 -18.65 -16.46
N HIS A 316 -7.70 -18.94 -15.98
CA HIS A 316 -8.26 -20.27 -16.22
C HIS A 316 -9.15 -20.29 -17.46
N ALA A 317 -10.16 -21.11 -17.48
CA ALA A 317 -11.18 -21.04 -18.49
C ALA A 317 -12.17 -19.92 -18.19
N LYS A 318 -12.66 -19.26 -19.24
CA LYS A 318 -13.82 -18.37 -19.11
C LYS A 318 -14.98 -19.12 -18.47
N ALA A 319 -15.59 -18.53 -17.45
CA ALA A 319 -16.74 -19.10 -16.75
C ALA A 319 -17.79 -18.03 -16.44
N LYS A 320 -19.02 -18.47 -16.15
CA LYS A 320 -20.08 -17.52 -15.77
C LYS A 320 -19.99 -17.12 -14.30
N SER A 321 -19.66 -18.03 -13.42
CA SER A 321 -19.71 -17.84 -11.98
C SER A 321 -18.34 -17.60 -11.36
N TRP A 322 -18.24 -16.58 -10.51
CA TRP A 322 -17.06 -16.17 -9.78
C TRP A 322 -17.44 -15.83 -8.35
N VAL A 323 -16.49 -15.77 -7.44
CA VAL A 323 -16.73 -15.40 -6.05
C VAL A 323 -15.85 -14.24 -5.61
N LEU A 324 -16.38 -13.42 -4.70
CA LEU A 324 -15.66 -12.44 -3.91
C LEU A 324 -15.59 -12.94 -2.47
N LEU A 325 -14.42 -13.37 -2.05
CA LEU A 325 -14.13 -13.80 -0.68
C LEU A 325 -13.81 -12.57 0.16
N ALA A 326 -14.49 -12.41 1.30
CA ALA A 326 -14.44 -11.16 2.05
C ALA A 326 -13.27 -11.05 3.02
N HIS A 327 -12.70 -12.16 3.49
CA HIS A 327 -11.64 -12.19 4.51
C HIS A 327 -11.98 -11.43 5.81
N ASP A 328 -13.24 -11.46 6.24
CA ASP A 328 -13.64 -10.78 7.48
C ASP A 328 -12.83 -11.28 8.69
N MET A 329 -12.72 -12.61 8.83
CA MET A 329 -11.97 -13.24 9.92
C MET A 329 -10.46 -13.29 9.67
N ASP A 330 -10.02 -13.24 8.42
CA ASP A 330 -8.61 -13.28 8.08
C ASP A 330 -8.02 -11.87 7.99
N LYS A 331 -7.44 -11.39 9.07
CA LYS A 331 -6.84 -10.05 9.13
C LYS A 331 -5.54 -9.92 8.32
N SER A 332 -4.94 -11.02 7.89
CA SER A 332 -3.84 -10.98 6.91
C SER A 332 -4.33 -10.73 5.48
N LEU A 333 -5.59 -11.05 5.18
CA LEU A 333 -6.19 -11.10 3.83
C LEU A 333 -5.56 -12.16 2.91
N LEU A 334 -4.63 -13.00 3.38
CA LEU A 334 -3.77 -13.82 2.54
C LEU A 334 -3.91 -15.34 2.73
N ARG A 335 -4.59 -15.83 3.79
CA ARG A 335 -4.59 -17.26 4.13
C ARG A 335 -5.15 -18.15 3.02
N ASN A 336 -6.27 -17.79 2.43
CA ASN A 336 -6.82 -18.53 1.29
C ASN A 336 -5.90 -18.47 0.05
N HIS A 337 -5.30 -17.30 -0.20
CA HIS A 337 -4.32 -17.13 -1.26
C HIS A 337 -3.11 -18.07 -1.06
N LEU A 338 -2.54 -18.09 0.13
CA LEU A 338 -1.41 -18.97 0.47
C LEU A 338 -1.78 -20.44 0.32
N GLY A 339 -2.98 -20.83 0.75
CA GLY A 339 -3.47 -22.19 0.57
C GLY A 339 -3.57 -22.60 -0.90
N PHE A 340 -4.01 -21.70 -1.78
CA PHE A 340 -4.05 -21.93 -3.21
C PHE A 340 -2.64 -22.03 -3.80
N GLU A 341 -1.69 -21.23 -3.34
CA GLU A 341 -0.30 -21.34 -3.79
C GLU A 341 0.37 -22.65 -3.36
N LEU A 342 0.12 -23.11 -2.13
CA LEU A 342 0.58 -24.43 -1.68
C LEU A 342 -0.04 -25.57 -2.53
N SER A 343 -1.34 -25.48 -2.77
CA SER A 343 -2.06 -26.44 -3.60
C SER A 343 -1.51 -26.46 -5.03
N ARG A 344 -1.22 -25.30 -5.62
CA ARG A 344 -0.69 -25.18 -6.97
C ARG A 344 0.66 -25.88 -7.13
N ILE A 345 1.53 -25.80 -6.12
CA ILE A 345 2.82 -26.49 -6.11
C ILE A 345 2.64 -28.01 -6.05
N LEU A 346 1.69 -28.50 -5.25
CA LEU A 346 1.54 -29.93 -4.99
C LEU A 346 0.69 -30.63 -6.05
N PHE A 347 -0.38 -30.01 -6.54
CA PHE A 347 -1.33 -30.61 -7.48
C PHE A 347 -1.03 -30.30 -8.95
N SER A 348 0.11 -29.68 -9.27
CA SER A 348 0.48 -29.40 -10.65
C SER A 348 0.77 -30.68 -11.44
N SER A 349 0.13 -30.84 -12.57
CA SER A 349 0.40 -31.92 -13.53
C SER A 349 1.80 -31.85 -14.16
N SER A 350 2.44 -30.68 -14.11
CA SER A 350 3.78 -30.46 -14.71
C SER A 350 4.85 -31.38 -14.11
N GLU A 351 4.65 -31.87 -12.88
CA GLU A 351 5.60 -32.72 -12.17
C GLU A 351 5.43 -34.22 -12.44
N LYS A 352 4.37 -34.63 -13.14
CA LYS A 352 4.04 -36.06 -13.40
C LYS A 352 4.00 -36.94 -12.12
N TYR A 353 3.73 -36.32 -10.98
CA TYR A 353 3.63 -37.01 -9.70
C TYR A 353 2.30 -37.72 -9.57
N HIS A 354 1.22 -37.07 -9.92
CA HIS A 354 -0.13 -37.64 -9.88
C HIS A 354 -0.42 -38.50 -11.09
N ASP A 355 -1.39 -39.36 -10.94
CA ASP A 355 -1.92 -40.16 -12.04
C ASP A 355 -2.74 -39.26 -13.00
N GLU A 356 -2.88 -39.61 -14.27
CA GLU A 356 -3.63 -38.83 -15.27
C GLU A 356 -5.10 -38.61 -14.86
N ALA A 357 -5.64 -39.45 -13.99
CA ALA A 357 -6.97 -39.30 -13.44
C ALA A 357 -7.08 -38.20 -12.38
N ALA A 358 -5.99 -37.74 -11.79
CA ALA A 358 -6.01 -36.62 -10.84
C ALA A 358 -6.31 -35.29 -11.56
N LEU A 359 -6.97 -34.40 -10.83
CA LEU A 359 -7.26 -33.03 -11.33
C LEU A 359 -6.04 -32.14 -11.22
N ASP A 360 -5.69 -31.50 -12.31
CA ASP A 360 -4.78 -30.36 -12.33
C ASP A 360 -5.60 -29.06 -12.20
N PHE A 361 -6.16 -28.86 -11.01
CA PHE A 361 -6.96 -27.67 -10.74
C PHE A 361 -6.71 -27.11 -9.34
N THR A 362 -6.27 -25.89 -9.30
CA THR A 362 -6.27 -25.03 -8.11
C THR A 362 -6.98 -23.73 -8.47
N PRO A 363 -7.86 -23.18 -7.63
CA PRO A 363 -8.55 -21.95 -7.91
C PRO A 363 -7.58 -20.82 -8.26
N CYS A 364 -7.82 -20.13 -9.37
CA CYS A 364 -7.19 -18.85 -9.67
C CYS A 364 -7.82 -17.76 -8.82
N SER A 365 -7.00 -16.87 -8.31
CA SER A 365 -7.53 -15.75 -7.53
C SER A 365 -6.62 -14.53 -7.56
N GLN A 366 -7.21 -13.36 -7.33
CA GLN A 366 -6.50 -12.10 -7.18
C GLN A 366 -7.21 -11.21 -6.18
N MET A 367 -6.44 -10.45 -5.39
CA MET A 367 -6.99 -9.39 -4.53
C MET A 367 -7.50 -8.25 -5.38
N VAL A 368 -8.63 -7.68 -4.99
CA VAL A 368 -9.32 -6.59 -5.67
C VAL A 368 -9.87 -5.59 -4.68
N ASN A 369 -9.89 -4.32 -5.06
CA ASN A 369 -10.63 -3.28 -4.35
C ASN A 369 -12.09 -3.31 -4.79
N VAL A 370 -13.03 -3.32 -3.86
CA VAL A 370 -14.46 -3.36 -4.15
C VAL A 370 -15.12 -2.07 -3.69
N TYR A 371 -15.95 -1.49 -4.56
CA TYR A 371 -16.87 -0.40 -4.28
C TYR A 371 -18.32 -0.90 -4.32
N SER A 372 -19.13 -0.42 -3.40
CA SER A 372 -20.55 -0.68 -3.26
C SER A 372 -21.33 0.62 -3.51
N GLY A 373 -21.97 0.74 -4.67
CA GLY A 373 -22.35 2.04 -5.18
C GLY A 373 -21.12 2.92 -5.33
N ASP A 374 -21.13 4.09 -4.71
CA ASP A 374 -20.01 5.03 -4.75
C ASP A 374 -19.07 4.92 -3.54
N ASN A 375 -19.29 3.97 -2.65
CA ASN A 375 -18.50 3.87 -1.43
C ASN A 375 -17.51 2.70 -1.51
N TYR A 376 -16.27 2.94 -1.13
CA TYR A 376 -15.29 1.88 -0.96
C TYR A 376 -15.81 0.84 0.06
N HIS A 377 -15.70 -0.43 -0.30
CA HIS A 377 -16.20 -1.54 0.51
C HIS A 377 -15.09 -2.50 0.98
N GLY A 378 -13.86 -2.24 0.61
CA GLY A 378 -12.69 -2.97 1.10
C GLY A 378 -12.03 -3.89 0.08
N VAL A 379 -10.98 -4.56 0.55
CA VAL A 379 -10.25 -5.57 -0.23
C VAL A 379 -10.98 -6.91 -0.18
N TYR A 380 -11.17 -7.52 -1.34
CA TYR A 380 -11.73 -8.86 -1.50
C TYR A 380 -10.76 -9.72 -2.31
N GLN A 381 -10.89 -11.03 -2.21
CA GLN A 381 -10.23 -11.97 -3.13
C GLN A 381 -11.27 -12.43 -4.16
N MET A 382 -11.09 -12.01 -5.42
CA MET A 382 -11.86 -12.58 -6.52
C MET A 382 -11.26 -13.92 -6.90
N SER A 383 -12.09 -14.96 -7.00
CA SER A 383 -11.64 -16.33 -7.22
C SER A 383 -12.62 -17.12 -8.10
N ASP A 384 -12.11 -18.21 -8.66
CA ASP A 384 -12.95 -19.24 -9.24
C ASP A 384 -14.03 -19.70 -8.27
N GLN A 385 -15.22 -19.93 -8.79
CA GLN A 385 -16.21 -20.73 -8.09
C GLN A 385 -15.82 -22.21 -8.14
N MET A 386 -15.91 -22.91 -7.01
CA MET A 386 -15.80 -24.37 -6.96
C MET A 386 -16.98 -25.01 -7.71
N GLU A 387 -16.75 -25.35 -8.98
CA GLU A 387 -17.77 -25.94 -9.84
C GLU A 387 -17.14 -26.84 -10.89
N VAL A 388 -17.88 -27.86 -11.29
CA VAL A 388 -17.48 -28.72 -12.40
C VAL A 388 -17.71 -28.02 -13.72
N ALA A 389 -16.60 -27.69 -14.40
CA ALA A 389 -16.60 -27.01 -15.68
C ALA A 389 -15.27 -27.25 -16.41
N LYS A 390 -15.26 -27.09 -17.73
CA LYS A 390 -14.02 -27.13 -18.52
C LYS A 390 -13.05 -26.03 -18.04
N GLY A 391 -11.82 -26.43 -17.70
CA GLY A 391 -10.77 -25.56 -17.21
C GLY A 391 -10.90 -25.19 -15.72
N ARG A 392 -11.85 -25.77 -15.01
CA ARG A 392 -11.99 -25.82 -13.56
C ARG A 392 -11.93 -27.26 -13.09
N ILE A 393 -12.85 -27.68 -12.25
CA ILE A 393 -12.97 -29.10 -11.88
C ILE A 393 -13.44 -29.89 -13.10
N GLY A 394 -12.49 -30.45 -13.84
CA GLY A 394 -12.75 -31.10 -15.13
C GLY A 394 -13.18 -32.54 -14.93
N LEU A 395 -14.44 -32.77 -14.55
CA LEU A 395 -15.03 -34.12 -14.45
C LEU A 395 -15.87 -34.46 -15.69
N ASP A 396 -16.07 -35.76 -15.88
CA ASP A 396 -16.96 -36.26 -16.91
C ASP A 396 -18.39 -35.74 -16.68
N LYS A 397 -19.06 -35.43 -17.79
CA LYS A 397 -20.46 -35.00 -17.70
C LYS A 397 -21.33 -36.23 -17.33
N LEU A 398 -22.12 -36.06 -16.28
CA LEU A 398 -23.15 -37.02 -15.86
C LEU A 398 -24.47 -36.23 -15.73
N VAL A 399 -25.54 -36.75 -16.34
CA VAL A 399 -26.87 -36.12 -16.33
C VAL A 399 -27.93 -37.14 -15.98
N ALA A 400 -29.10 -36.70 -15.53
CA ALA A 400 -30.21 -37.59 -15.17
C ALA A 400 -30.61 -38.57 -16.29
N ALA A 401 -30.57 -38.12 -17.55
CA ALA A 401 -30.87 -38.96 -18.71
C ALA A 401 -29.91 -40.12 -18.92
N ASP A 402 -28.72 -40.11 -18.29
CA ASP A 402 -27.79 -41.23 -18.30
C ASP A 402 -28.27 -42.40 -17.40
N GLY A 403 -29.18 -42.11 -16.45
CA GLY A 403 -29.80 -43.11 -15.56
C GLY A 403 -28.77 -43.99 -14.88
N SER A 404 -29.00 -45.31 -14.92
CA SER A 404 -28.12 -46.31 -14.37
C SER A 404 -27.16 -46.95 -15.42
N ASP A 405 -26.84 -46.25 -16.49
CA ASP A 405 -25.84 -46.70 -17.48
C ASP A 405 -24.57 -47.16 -16.75
N PRO A 406 -24.15 -48.45 -16.91
CA PRO A 406 -23.09 -49.04 -16.09
C PRO A 406 -21.70 -48.40 -16.28
N VAL A 407 -21.50 -47.68 -17.36
CA VAL A 407 -20.22 -46.96 -17.61
C VAL A 407 -20.33 -45.51 -17.14
N LYS A 408 -21.36 -44.81 -17.54
CA LYS A 408 -21.51 -43.39 -17.25
C LYS A 408 -21.68 -43.09 -15.75
N ILE A 409 -22.44 -43.93 -15.06
CA ILE A 409 -22.71 -43.78 -13.63
C ILE A 409 -21.44 -43.89 -12.76
N THR A 410 -20.36 -44.52 -13.29
CA THR A 410 -19.13 -44.72 -12.53
C THR A 410 -18.34 -43.45 -12.20
N GLY A 411 -18.68 -42.34 -12.80
CA GLY A 411 -17.92 -41.13 -12.55
C GLY A 411 -18.58 -39.84 -12.97
N GLY A 412 -17.91 -38.74 -12.70
CA GLY A 412 -18.47 -37.41 -12.79
C GLY A 412 -19.12 -36.96 -11.49
N HIS A 413 -18.60 -37.45 -10.34
CA HIS A 413 -19.13 -37.08 -9.02
C HIS A 413 -18.15 -36.18 -8.27
N LEU A 414 -18.66 -35.06 -7.74
CA LEU A 414 -17.95 -34.16 -6.82
C LEU A 414 -18.74 -34.13 -5.50
N ILE A 415 -18.06 -34.41 -4.41
CA ILE A 415 -18.65 -34.50 -3.06
C ILE A 415 -17.91 -33.51 -2.16
N GLU A 416 -18.62 -32.91 -1.23
CA GLU A 416 -18.07 -32.08 -0.15
C GLU A 416 -18.51 -32.67 1.20
N THR A 417 -17.58 -32.86 2.13
CA THR A 417 -17.97 -33.06 3.53
C THR A 417 -18.51 -31.78 4.09
N ASN A 418 -19.66 -31.84 4.74
CA ASN A 418 -20.35 -30.65 5.25
C ASN A 418 -20.84 -30.88 6.68
N ILE A 419 -20.58 -29.95 7.56
CA ILE A 419 -21.00 -30.01 8.97
C ILE A 419 -22.34 -29.31 9.23
N HIS A 420 -22.87 -28.58 8.24
CA HIS A 420 -24.05 -27.73 8.45
C HIS A 420 -25.39 -28.42 8.25
N HIS A 421 -25.42 -29.57 7.61
CA HIS A 421 -26.65 -30.38 7.35
C HIS A 421 -27.76 -29.55 6.67
N ASP A 422 -27.36 -28.67 5.69
CA ASP A 422 -28.28 -27.69 5.11
C ASP A 422 -29.15 -28.27 3.98
N GLU A 423 -28.73 -29.38 3.36
CA GLU A 423 -29.39 -29.95 2.20
C GLU A 423 -30.10 -31.27 2.54
N PRO A 424 -31.30 -31.53 1.98
CA PRO A 424 -32.02 -32.76 2.20
C PRO A 424 -31.46 -33.93 1.39
N TYR A 425 -31.81 -35.16 1.78
CA TYR A 425 -31.59 -36.34 0.94
C TYR A 425 -32.42 -36.22 -0.36
N PRO A 426 -31.92 -36.62 -1.53
CA PRO A 426 -30.65 -37.32 -1.80
C PRO A 426 -29.44 -36.40 -2.06
N VAL A 427 -29.58 -35.10 -2.05
CA VAL A 427 -28.48 -34.17 -2.27
C VAL A 427 -27.42 -34.31 -1.20
N SER A 428 -27.83 -34.62 0.00
CA SER A 428 -26.93 -34.99 1.08
C SER A 428 -27.22 -36.39 1.64
N PHE A 429 -26.20 -36.99 2.20
CA PHE A 429 -26.30 -38.27 2.90
C PHE A 429 -25.27 -38.34 4.02
N THR A 430 -25.48 -39.31 4.91
CA THR A 430 -24.55 -39.60 6.00
C THR A 430 -23.84 -40.93 5.73
N SER A 431 -22.51 -40.95 5.81
CA SER A 431 -21.73 -42.16 5.66
C SER A 431 -21.98 -43.15 6.82
N SER A 432 -21.45 -44.39 6.71
CA SER A 432 -21.58 -45.39 7.78
C SER A 432 -20.89 -44.98 9.07
N LYS A 433 -19.93 -44.06 9.00
CA LYS A 433 -19.20 -43.47 10.14
C LYS A 433 -19.75 -42.15 10.63
N GLY A 434 -20.90 -41.75 10.11
CA GLY A 434 -21.56 -40.52 10.54
C GLY A 434 -21.04 -39.26 9.88
N ILE A 435 -20.25 -39.37 8.81
CA ILE A 435 -19.76 -38.19 8.07
C ILE A 435 -20.88 -37.72 7.15
N TYR A 436 -21.26 -36.44 7.30
CA TYR A 436 -22.23 -35.80 6.44
C TYR A 436 -21.58 -35.30 5.16
N MET A 437 -22.20 -35.60 4.02
CA MET A 437 -21.67 -35.37 2.69
C MET A 437 -22.71 -34.78 1.77
N ASP A 438 -22.33 -33.76 0.99
CA ASP A 438 -23.16 -33.14 -0.04
C ASP A 438 -22.68 -33.51 -1.43
N HIS A 439 -23.62 -33.87 -2.30
CA HIS A 439 -23.38 -33.93 -3.73
C HIS A 439 -23.27 -32.53 -4.32
N LYS A 440 -22.09 -32.15 -4.77
CA LYS A 440 -21.87 -30.85 -5.43
C LYS A 440 -21.97 -30.97 -6.95
N TYR A 441 -21.82 -32.18 -7.50
CA TYR A 441 -22.01 -32.47 -8.91
C TYR A 441 -22.24 -33.99 -9.09
N PRO A 442 -23.16 -34.40 -9.99
CA PRO A 442 -24.12 -33.56 -10.70
C PRO A 442 -24.99 -32.74 -9.76
N LYS A 443 -25.65 -31.68 -10.28
CA LYS A 443 -26.61 -30.90 -9.49
C LYS A 443 -27.92 -31.65 -9.40
N ASP A 444 -28.74 -31.29 -8.42
CA ASP A 444 -30.05 -31.84 -8.15
C ASP A 444 -30.91 -32.04 -9.37
N ASP A 445 -31.12 -30.99 -10.15
CA ASP A 445 -31.96 -30.97 -11.35
C ASP A 445 -31.40 -31.84 -12.50
N ASP A 446 -30.10 -32.19 -12.41
CA ASP A 446 -29.35 -32.89 -13.44
C ASP A 446 -29.03 -34.36 -13.06
N MET A 447 -29.58 -34.91 -11.96
CA MET A 447 -29.17 -36.20 -11.41
C MET A 447 -30.36 -37.14 -11.20
N ASP A 448 -30.23 -38.41 -11.61
CA ASP A 448 -31.15 -39.48 -11.33
C ASP A 448 -30.87 -40.11 -9.96
N ILE A 449 -31.89 -40.65 -9.30
CA ILE A 449 -31.76 -41.28 -7.99
C ILE A 449 -30.79 -42.49 -7.99
N SER A 450 -30.65 -43.18 -9.11
CA SER A 450 -29.70 -44.28 -9.25
C SER A 450 -28.25 -43.83 -9.17
N GLN A 451 -27.96 -42.59 -9.64
CA GLN A 451 -26.65 -42.00 -9.63
C GLN A 451 -26.26 -41.57 -8.20
N TYR A 452 -27.22 -41.04 -7.42
CA TYR A 452 -27.01 -40.78 -5.98
C TYR A 452 -26.69 -42.08 -5.22
N LYS A 453 -27.49 -43.09 -5.42
CA LYS A 453 -27.28 -44.41 -4.77
C LYS A 453 -25.94 -45.03 -5.15
N TYR A 454 -25.54 -44.91 -6.41
CA TYR A 454 -24.26 -45.47 -6.87
C TYR A 454 -23.09 -44.88 -6.09
N ILE A 455 -23.00 -43.54 -6.03
CA ILE A 455 -21.85 -42.92 -5.36
C ILE A 455 -21.91 -43.10 -3.83
N GLU A 456 -23.11 -43.09 -3.24
CA GLU A 456 -23.29 -43.41 -1.84
C GLU A 456 -22.81 -44.84 -1.51
N ASP A 457 -23.22 -45.83 -2.31
CA ASP A 457 -22.78 -47.20 -2.15
C ASP A 457 -21.27 -47.36 -2.37
N PHE A 458 -20.71 -46.65 -3.33
CA PHE A 458 -19.27 -46.65 -3.57
C PHE A 458 -18.51 -46.15 -2.35
N ILE A 459 -18.93 -45.00 -1.79
CA ILE A 459 -18.33 -44.39 -0.59
C ILE A 459 -18.47 -45.36 0.61
N ARG A 460 -19.63 -45.97 0.82
CA ARG A 460 -19.82 -46.93 1.90
C ARG A 460 -18.91 -48.15 1.79
N LYS A 461 -18.67 -48.67 0.57
CA LYS A 461 -17.72 -49.78 0.32
C LYS A 461 -16.28 -49.34 0.59
N ALA A 462 -15.91 -48.12 0.13
CA ALA A 462 -14.60 -47.54 0.39
C ALA A 462 -14.35 -47.34 1.90
N GLU A 463 -15.35 -46.85 2.61
CA GLU A 463 -15.30 -46.66 4.05
C GLU A 463 -15.22 -48.03 4.79
N ALA A 464 -15.97 -49.02 4.35
CA ALA A 464 -15.88 -50.36 4.92
C ALA A 464 -14.48 -50.98 4.75
N ALA A 465 -13.84 -50.80 3.60
CA ALA A 465 -12.46 -51.22 3.39
C ALA A 465 -11.47 -50.48 4.29
N LEU A 466 -11.64 -49.17 4.45
CA LEU A 466 -10.82 -48.31 5.33
C LEU A 466 -10.91 -48.74 6.80
N TYR A 467 -12.08 -49.20 7.27
CA TYR A 467 -12.28 -49.62 8.66
C TYR A 467 -12.19 -51.13 8.88
N SER A 468 -11.82 -51.89 7.85
CA SER A 468 -11.60 -53.33 8.00
C SER A 468 -10.37 -53.62 8.86
N SER A 469 -10.27 -54.87 9.36
CA SER A 469 -9.12 -55.36 10.14
C SER A 469 -7.81 -55.36 9.33
N ASN A 470 -7.91 -55.57 8.03
CA ASN A 470 -6.79 -55.58 7.08
C ASN A 470 -6.77 -54.36 6.17
N PHE A 471 -7.15 -53.20 6.69
CA PHE A 471 -7.28 -51.96 5.90
C PHE A 471 -6.00 -51.54 5.17
N THR A 472 -4.82 -51.95 5.66
CA THR A 472 -3.52 -51.66 5.04
C THR A 472 -3.13 -52.63 3.94
N ASP A 473 -3.94 -53.69 3.69
CA ASP A 473 -3.65 -54.65 2.62
C ASP A 473 -3.49 -53.91 1.27
N PRO A 474 -2.40 -54.13 0.53
CA PRO A 474 -2.09 -53.38 -0.68
C PRO A 474 -3.09 -53.62 -1.82
N VAL A 475 -3.81 -54.73 -1.81
CA VAL A 475 -4.75 -55.14 -2.88
C VAL A 475 -6.20 -54.85 -2.52
N ASN A 476 -6.61 -55.19 -1.29
CA ASN A 476 -8.00 -55.12 -0.83
C ASN A 476 -8.26 -54.07 0.24
N GLY A 477 -7.21 -53.42 0.75
CA GLY A 477 -7.29 -52.36 1.73
C GLY A 477 -7.76 -51.03 1.14
N TRP A 478 -7.56 -49.95 1.89
CA TRP A 478 -8.04 -48.65 1.53
C TRP A 478 -7.46 -48.08 0.20
N ARG A 479 -6.19 -48.47 -0.16
CA ARG A 479 -5.52 -48.02 -1.41
C ARG A 479 -6.23 -48.46 -2.68
N LYS A 480 -7.07 -49.48 -2.59
CA LYS A 480 -7.96 -49.90 -3.70
C LYS A 480 -9.00 -48.81 -4.02
N TRP A 481 -9.47 -48.09 -3.01
CA TRP A 481 -10.62 -47.22 -3.08
C TRP A 481 -10.28 -45.72 -3.05
N PHE A 482 -9.10 -45.40 -2.55
CA PHE A 482 -8.65 -43.99 -2.41
C PHE A 482 -7.31 -43.81 -3.10
N ASP A 483 -7.14 -42.63 -3.71
CA ASP A 483 -5.87 -42.24 -4.31
C ASP A 483 -4.91 -41.75 -3.24
N GLU A 484 -3.82 -42.46 -3.03
CA GLU A 484 -2.83 -42.18 -1.99
C GLU A 484 -2.07 -40.87 -2.23
N LYS A 485 -1.84 -40.52 -3.51
CA LYS A 485 -1.03 -39.34 -3.87
C LYS A 485 -1.79 -38.04 -3.62
N THR A 486 -3.03 -37.94 -4.07
CA THR A 486 -3.86 -36.76 -3.84
C THR A 486 -4.22 -36.62 -2.36
N LEU A 487 -4.43 -37.73 -1.64
CA LEU A 487 -4.62 -37.74 -0.19
C LEU A 487 -3.39 -37.19 0.54
N ALA A 488 -2.19 -37.63 0.17
CA ALA A 488 -0.94 -37.16 0.79
C ALA A 488 -0.73 -35.65 0.59
N ASP A 489 -0.90 -35.15 -0.63
CA ASP A 489 -0.75 -33.73 -0.95
C ASP A 489 -1.83 -32.89 -0.27
N PHE A 490 -3.08 -33.38 -0.17
CA PHE A 490 -4.14 -32.72 0.58
C PHE A 490 -3.78 -32.59 2.07
N ILE A 491 -3.31 -33.67 2.70
CA ILE A 491 -2.85 -33.67 4.10
C ILE A 491 -1.68 -32.68 4.27
N ILE A 492 -0.70 -32.68 3.38
CA ILE A 492 0.45 -31.77 3.48
C ILE A 492 0.00 -30.30 3.47
N VAL A 493 -0.92 -29.91 2.60
CA VAL A 493 -1.43 -28.53 2.58
C VAL A 493 -2.12 -28.19 3.91
N LYS A 494 -3.06 -29.03 4.35
CA LYS A 494 -3.84 -28.77 5.56
C LYS A 494 -2.98 -28.77 6.83
N GLU A 495 -2.05 -29.69 6.93
CA GLU A 495 -1.12 -29.78 8.06
C GLU A 495 -0.09 -28.65 8.05
N PHE A 496 0.43 -28.26 6.89
CA PHE A 496 1.40 -27.17 6.84
C PHE A 496 0.75 -25.82 7.17
N ALA A 497 -0.45 -25.58 6.69
CA ALA A 497 -1.25 -24.43 7.09
C ALA A 497 -1.66 -24.48 8.57
N GLY A 498 -1.67 -25.64 9.21
CA GLY A 498 -2.23 -25.83 10.55
C GLY A 498 -3.71 -25.47 10.60
N ASP A 499 -4.45 -25.92 9.58
CA ASP A 499 -5.86 -25.54 9.38
C ASP A 499 -6.79 -26.37 10.28
N MET A 500 -7.42 -25.68 11.23
CA MET A 500 -8.30 -26.32 12.21
C MET A 500 -9.58 -26.92 11.62
N ASP A 501 -10.10 -26.32 10.56
CA ASP A 501 -11.26 -26.80 9.81
C ASP A 501 -10.85 -27.69 8.63
N GLY A 502 -9.56 -27.97 8.49
CA GLY A 502 -8.96 -28.54 7.30
C GLY A 502 -9.55 -29.86 6.84
N TYR A 503 -10.11 -30.62 7.78
CA TYR A 503 -10.70 -31.93 7.51
C TYR A 503 -12.25 -31.97 7.59
N THR A 504 -12.89 -30.81 7.77
CA THR A 504 -14.36 -30.71 7.89
C THR A 504 -15.05 -30.21 6.62
N SER A 505 -14.35 -29.43 5.79
CA SER A 505 -14.83 -28.94 4.49
C SER A 505 -13.93 -29.48 3.38
N THR A 506 -14.02 -30.77 3.13
CA THR A 506 -13.14 -31.47 2.19
C THR A 506 -13.89 -31.78 0.92
N TYR A 507 -13.31 -31.35 -0.22
CA TYR A 507 -13.76 -31.82 -1.53
C TYR A 507 -13.04 -33.08 -1.91
N PHE A 508 -13.79 -34.02 -2.50
CA PHE A 508 -13.28 -35.22 -3.15
C PHE A 508 -14.15 -35.57 -4.35
N TYR A 509 -13.58 -36.35 -5.26
CA TYR A 509 -14.23 -36.61 -6.53
C TYR A 509 -13.97 -38.04 -7.00
N LYS A 510 -14.85 -38.52 -7.87
CA LYS A 510 -14.71 -39.80 -8.56
C LYS A 510 -14.78 -39.59 -10.06
N ARG A 511 -13.79 -40.09 -10.77
CA ARG A 511 -13.75 -40.13 -12.24
C ARG A 511 -14.43 -41.37 -12.81
N ARG A 512 -14.89 -41.24 -14.04
CA ARG A 512 -15.48 -42.34 -14.80
C ARG A 512 -14.45 -43.42 -15.10
N GLY A 513 -14.81 -44.66 -14.89
CA GLY A 513 -13.95 -45.81 -15.13
C GLY A 513 -12.76 -45.98 -14.21
N VAL A 514 -12.63 -45.16 -13.16
CA VAL A 514 -11.56 -45.24 -12.17
C VAL A 514 -12.17 -45.55 -10.79
N ASP A 515 -11.83 -46.67 -10.23
CA ASP A 515 -12.41 -47.15 -8.97
C ASP A 515 -11.66 -46.58 -7.75
N LYS A 516 -11.45 -45.25 -7.77
CA LYS A 516 -10.82 -44.53 -6.66
C LYS A 516 -11.50 -43.17 -6.41
N ILE A 517 -11.49 -42.77 -5.17
CA ILE A 517 -11.79 -41.45 -4.68
C ILE A 517 -10.48 -40.64 -4.66
N PHE A 518 -10.51 -39.46 -5.22
CA PHE A 518 -9.40 -38.48 -5.24
C PHE A 518 -9.72 -37.33 -4.31
N PHE A 519 -8.74 -36.77 -3.62
CA PHE A 519 -8.89 -35.63 -2.69
C PHE A 519 -8.58 -34.32 -3.37
N GLY A 520 -9.33 -33.26 -3.01
CA GLY A 520 -9.24 -31.95 -3.60
C GLY A 520 -10.44 -31.59 -4.49
N PRO A 521 -10.44 -30.36 -5.06
CA PRO A 521 -9.43 -29.30 -4.87
C PRO A 521 -9.39 -28.77 -3.45
N VAL A 522 -8.22 -28.23 -3.05
CA VAL A 522 -8.05 -27.59 -1.73
C VAL A 522 -8.83 -26.27 -1.71
N TRP A 523 -9.56 -26.05 -0.64
CA TRP A 523 -10.40 -24.89 -0.40
C TRP A 523 -10.45 -24.57 1.09
N ASP A 524 -10.83 -23.31 1.43
CA ASP A 524 -11.18 -22.87 2.78
C ASP A 524 -10.05 -23.01 3.80
N LEU A 525 -9.02 -22.15 3.66
CA LEU A 525 -7.87 -22.12 4.57
C LEU A 525 -7.85 -20.88 5.48
N ASP A 526 -8.97 -20.18 5.61
CA ASP A 526 -9.05 -18.96 6.44
C ASP A 526 -8.82 -19.21 7.93
N LYS A 527 -8.89 -20.48 8.37
CA LYS A 527 -8.58 -20.94 9.73
C LYS A 527 -7.14 -21.41 9.93
N GLY A 528 -6.34 -21.42 8.87
CA GLY A 528 -4.92 -21.75 8.96
C GLY A 528 -4.10 -20.69 9.72
N TRP A 529 -2.84 -21.01 9.99
CA TRP A 529 -1.88 -20.14 10.69
C TRP A 529 -2.45 -19.58 12.00
N ASN A 530 -3.03 -20.44 12.83
CA ASN A 530 -3.63 -20.10 14.12
C ASN A 530 -4.70 -18.98 14.05
N ASN A 531 -5.48 -18.93 12.99
CA ASN A 531 -6.58 -17.99 12.85
C ASN A 531 -7.91 -18.56 13.34
N ASP A 532 -7.89 -19.34 14.40
CA ASP A 532 -9.09 -19.92 14.99
C ASP A 532 -8.99 -19.89 16.52
N LYS A 533 -10.01 -19.30 17.17
CA LYS A 533 -10.10 -19.27 18.65
C LYS A 533 -10.06 -20.64 19.32
N ARG A 534 -10.37 -21.68 18.56
CA ARG A 534 -10.35 -23.06 19.00
C ARG A 534 -8.94 -23.64 19.02
N THR A 535 -7.94 -22.96 18.45
CA THR A 535 -6.55 -23.41 18.46
C THR A 535 -5.84 -22.77 19.62
N PRO A 536 -5.68 -23.41 20.78
CA PRO A 536 -4.80 -22.93 21.83
C PRO A 536 -3.38 -22.76 21.25
N HIS A 537 -2.65 -21.74 21.66
CA HIS A 537 -1.32 -21.37 21.14
C HIS A 537 -0.31 -22.51 21.00
N GLY A 538 -0.51 -23.60 21.70
CA GLY A 538 0.37 -24.79 21.64
C GLY A 538 -0.02 -25.85 20.63
N ASN A 539 -1.29 -25.95 20.22
CA ASN A 539 -1.73 -27.16 19.50
C ASN A 539 -1.16 -27.26 18.09
N THR A 540 -1.14 -26.17 17.31
CA THR A 540 -0.55 -26.17 15.97
C THR A 540 0.97 -26.32 15.97
N LEU A 541 1.63 -26.07 17.09
CA LEU A 541 3.07 -26.18 17.25
C LEU A 541 3.50 -27.50 17.93
N THR A 542 2.57 -28.28 18.44
CA THR A 542 2.87 -29.51 19.17
C THR A 542 2.30 -30.76 18.52
N GLN A 543 1.22 -30.64 17.76
CA GLN A 543 0.55 -31.81 17.15
C GLN A 543 0.05 -31.54 15.73
N LEU A 544 -0.21 -32.64 15.01
CA LEU A 544 -0.88 -32.59 13.71
C LEU A 544 -2.37 -32.34 13.92
N MET A 545 -2.98 -31.60 12.99
CA MET A 545 -4.42 -31.32 12.98
C MET A 545 -5.25 -32.58 12.77
N ILE A 546 -4.68 -33.56 12.13
CA ILE A 546 -5.28 -34.88 11.90
C ILE A 546 -5.64 -35.63 13.22
N TYR A 547 -4.96 -35.32 14.34
CA TYR A 547 -5.21 -35.99 15.63
C TYR A 547 -6.27 -35.32 16.50
N GLY A 548 -6.59 -34.09 16.26
CA GLY A 548 -7.36 -33.42 17.28
C GLY A 548 -8.01 -32.13 16.85
N GLY A 549 -8.15 -31.99 15.56
CA GLY A 549 -8.75 -30.80 15.03
C GLY A 549 -9.94 -30.43 15.88
N PHE A 550 -11.00 -31.18 15.91
CA PHE A 550 -12.19 -30.71 16.56
C PHE A 550 -13.06 -31.83 17.14
N TYR A 551 -13.00 -31.99 18.41
CA TYR A 551 -14.10 -32.59 19.16
C TYR A 551 -14.89 -31.52 19.88
N MET A 552 -15.82 -30.90 19.17
CA MET A 552 -16.95 -30.23 19.80
C MET A 552 -18.21 -30.92 19.29
N PRO A 553 -18.91 -31.75 20.08
CA PRO A 553 -20.21 -32.21 19.67
C PRO A 553 -21.12 -31.05 19.28
N PRO A 554 -21.86 -31.10 18.17
CA PRO A 554 -22.12 -32.27 17.34
C PRO A 554 -21.17 -32.50 16.15
N TYR A 555 -20.06 -31.75 16.04
CA TYR A 555 -19.19 -31.76 14.88
C TYR A 555 -18.16 -32.88 15.03
N ILE A 556 -18.31 -33.94 14.25
CA ILE A 556 -17.35 -35.03 14.16
C ILE A 556 -16.39 -34.67 13.02
N ASN A 557 -15.11 -34.55 13.35
CA ASN A 557 -14.06 -34.53 12.33
C ASN A 557 -14.18 -35.82 11.52
N PRO A 558 -14.15 -35.79 10.18
CA PRO A 558 -14.17 -37.05 9.41
C PRO A 558 -13.04 -37.95 9.88
N ASP A 559 -13.40 -39.01 10.57
CA ASP A 559 -12.47 -39.98 11.16
C ASP A 559 -11.62 -40.72 10.10
N TRP A 560 -11.94 -40.52 8.81
CA TRP A 560 -11.18 -41.04 7.69
C TRP A 560 -9.71 -40.64 7.74
N PHE A 561 -9.40 -39.35 7.95
CA PHE A 561 -8.02 -38.86 7.95
C PHE A 561 -7.23 -39.44 9.11
N HIS A 562 -7.82 -39.53 10.29
CA HIS A 562 -7.19 -40.19 11.44
C HIS A 562 -6.98 -41.68 11.14
N ARG A 563 -7.92 -42.35 10.47
CA ARG A 563 -7.80 -43.76 10.11
C ARG A 563 -6.71 -44.01 9.06
N PHE A 564 -6.63 -43.18 8.00
CA PHE A 564 -5.52 -43.24 7.05
C PHE A 564 -4.18 -43.07 7.76
N TRP A 565 -4.11 -42.16 8.73
CA TRP A 565 -2.87 -41.89 9.47
C TRP A 565 -2.42 -43.02 10.38
N GLN A 566 -3.24 -44.01 10.65
CA GLN A 566 -2.85 -45.22 11.38
C GLN A 566 -1.98 -46.18 10.53
N ASP A 567 -2.00 -46.01 9.20
CA ASP A 567 -1.14 -46.76 8.28
C ASP A 567 0.28 -46.24 8.31
N ALA A 568 1.23 -47.06 8.77
CA ALA A 568 2.63 -46.68 8.91
C ALA A 568 3.32 -46.41 7.56
N GLU A 569 2.99 -47.21 6.53
CA GLU A 569 3.53 -47.02 5.18
C GLU A 569 3.05 -45.73 4.58
N PHE A 570 1.79 -45.37 4.80
CA PHE A 570 1.21 -44.12 4.35
C PHE A 570 1.88 -42.91 5.05
N ARG A 571 2.10 -42.98 6.37
CA ARG A 571 2.85 -41.90 7.06
C ARG A 571 4.24 -41.69 6.45
N GLN A 572 4.96 -42.80 6.18
CA GLN A 572 6.27 -42.71 5.52
C GLN A 572 6.16 -42.15 4.09
N PHE A 573 5.10 -42.50 3.37
CA PHE A 573 4.83 -41.96 2.04
C PHE A 573 4.64 -40.42 2.08
N VAL A 574 3.79 -39.93 2.98
CA VAL A 574 3.60 -38.51 3.23
C VAL A 574 4.90 -37.82 3.66
N GLY A 575 5.68 -38.48 4.53
CA GLY A 575 6.99 -37.96 4.97
C GLY A 575 7.99 -37.79 3.83
N ARG A 576 8.10 -38.75 2.92
CA ARG A 576 8.94 -38.62 1.72
C ARG A 576 8.47 -37.50 0.82
N ARG A 577 7.17 -37.35 0.60
CA ARG A 577 6.59 -36.28 -0.22
C ARG A 577 6.85 -34.94 0.41
N TRP A 578 6.62 -34.78 1.72
CA TRP A 578 6.95 -33.56 2.47
C TRP A 578 8.43 -33.21 2.34
N ALA A 579 9.33 -34.14 2.59
CA ALA A 579 10.78 -33.91 2.50
C ALA A 579 11.21 -33.42 1.10
N SER A 580 10.54 -33.89 0.04
CA SER A 580 10.82 -33.45 -1.33
C SER A 580 10.31 -32.07 -1.67
N LYS A 581 9.32 -31.54 -0.93
CA LYS A 581 8.61 -30.28 -1.27
C LYS A 581 8.74 -29.18 -0.24
N LYS A 582 9.11 -29.49 1.00
CA LYS A 582 9.08 -28.57 2.13
C LYS A 582 9.76 -27.23 1.89
N GLU A 583 10.94 -27.22 1.26
CA GLU A 583 11.67 -25.98 1.03
C GLU A 583 10.96 -25.10 -0.01
N GLN A 584 10.41 -25.72 -1.06
CA GLN A 584 9.63 -25.01 -2.07
C GLN A 584 8.36 -24.40 -1.45
N LEU A 585 7.63 -25.18 -0.66
CA LEU A 585 6.41 -24.74 0.02
C LEU A 585 6.70 -23.62 1.02
N LYS A 586 7.70 -23.81 1.89
CA LYS A 586 8.10 -22.83 2.90
C LYS A 586 8.56 -21.52 2.26
N SER A 587 9.45 -21.60 1.27
CA SER A 587 9.96 -20.41 0.56
C SER A 587 8.84 -19.66 -0.14
N LYS A 588 7.88 -20.38 -0.76
CA LYS A 588 6.73 -19.75 -1.41
C LYS A 588 5.88 -18.96 -0.41
N VAL A 589 5.52 -19.56 0.73
CA VAL A 589 4.73 -18.84 1.75
C VAL A 589 5.45 -17.62 2.27
N LEU A 590 6.74 -17.75 2.60
CA LEU A 590 7.53 -16.62 3.12
C LEU A 590 7.66 -15.49 2.08
N SER A 591 7.92 -15.83 0.82
CA SER A 591 7.97 -14.85 -0.28
C SER A 591 6.64 -14.11 -0.46
N GLU A 592 5.51 -14.82 -0.46
CA GLU A 592 4.19 -14.17 -0.57
C GLU A 592 3.90 -13.25 0.62
N LEU A 593 4.29 -13.67 1.83
CA LEU A 593 4.17 -12.84 3.04
C LEU A 593 5.13 -11.63 3.07
N ASP A 594 6.18 -11.66 2.26
CA ASP A 594 7.07 -10.51 2.07
C ASP A 594 6.58 -9.54 1.01
N GLU A 595 6.08 -10.06 -0.12
CA GLU A 595 5.80 -9.27 -1.32
C GLU A 595 4.36 -8.71 -1.34
N LYS A 596 3.36 -9.55 -1.02
CA LYS A 596 1.95 -9.14 -1.09
C LYS A 596 1.60 -7.96 -0.19
N PRO A 597 2.05 -7.90 1.09
CA PRO A 597 1.80 -6.75 1.94
C PRO A 597 2.37 -5.44 1.38
N LYS A 598 3.53 -5.48 0.71
CA LYS A 598 4.13 -4.30 0.07
C LYS A 598 3.28 -3.81 -1.11
N GLN A 599 2.94 -4.74 -2.01
CA GLN A 599 2.09 -4.47 -3.18
C GLN A 599 0.70 -3.93 -2.80
N MET A 600 0.16 -4.42 -1.68
CA MET A 600 -1.19 -4.09 -1.21
C MET A 600 -1.23 -2.97 -0.16
N ARG A 601 -0.11 -2.34 0.19
CA ARG A 601 0.00 -1.45 1.37
C ARG A 601 -1.13 -0.42 1.46
N LYS A 602 -1.36 0.35 0.40
CA LYS A 602 -2.41 1.39 0.40
C LYS A 602 -3.81 0.79 0.46
N ALA A 603 -4.04 -0.35 -0.19
CA ALA A 603 -5.31 -1.07 -0.13
C ALA A 603 -5.59 -1.64 1.29
N ILE A 604 -4.57 -2.15 1.96
CA ILE A 604 -4.64 -2.62 3.36
C ILE A 604 -5.03 -1.48 4.29
N ILE A 605 -4.37 -0.32 4.17
CA ILE A 605 -4.69 0.88 4.96
C ILE A 605 -6.13 1.33 4.72
N ALA A 606 -6.58 1.37 3.46
CA ALA A 606 -7.96 1.71 3.12
C ALA A 606 -8.96 0.68 3.69
N ASN A 607 -8.69 -0.63 3.54
CA ASN A 607 -9.54 -1.69 4.05
C ASN A 607 -9.75 -1.57 5.56
N PHE A 608 -8.67 -1.44 6.33
CA PHE A 608 -8.75 -1.36 7.80
C PHE A 608 -9.10 0.04 8.33
N SER A 609 -9.32 1.02 7.45
CA SER A 609 -9.94 2.28 7.84
C SER A 609 -11.48 2.21 7.90
N ILE A 610 -12.09 1.18 7.30
CA ILE A 610 -13.54 0.95 7.29
C ILE A 610 -13.94 -0.38 7.93
N TRP A 611 -13.05 -1.34 8.00
CA TRP A 611 -13.26 -2.62 8.68
C TRP A 611 -12.30 -2.73 9.86
N ASP A 612 -12.87 -3.02 11.04
CA ASP A 612 -12.06 -3.13 12.25
C ASP A 612 -11.01 -4.25 12.12
N PHE A 613 -9.75 -3.94 12.43
CA PHE A 613 -8.71 -4.94 12.53
C PHE A 613 -8.93 -5.85 13.74
N TYR A 614 -9.44 -5.31 14.84
CA TYR A 614 -9.74 -6.01 16.09
C TYR A 614 -11.15 -6.59 16.10
N TYR A 615 -11.40 -7.55 15.25
CA TYR A 615 -12.70 -8.19 15.27
C TYR A 615 -12.89 -9.07 16.52
N GLN A 616 -14.12 -9.09 17.07
CA GLN A 616 -14.57 -9.63 18.35
C GLN A 616 -14.42 -11.14 18.57
N TYR A 617 -13.41 -11.79 18.12
CA TYR A 617 -13.07 -13.09 18.65
C TYR A 617 -12.27 -12.90 19.94
N SER A 618 -13.01 -12.73 21.03
CA SER A 618 -12.57 -12.36 22.36
C SER A 618 -11.82 -13.46 23.11
N ASP A 619 -11.09 -14.32 22.43
CA ASP A 619 -10.23 -15.27 23.11
C ASP A 619 -8.80 -14.75 23.03
N GLU A 620 -8.33 -14.15 24.12
CA GLU A 620 -7.01 -13.50 24.23
C GLU A 620 -5.84 -14.40 23.77
N ALA A 621 -6.03 -15.71 23.84
CA ALA A 621 -4.99 -16.68 23.48
C ALA A 621 -4.76 -16.80 21.94
N ASN A 622 -5.72 -16.39 21.12
CA ASN A 622 -5.69 -16.54 19.66
C ASN A 622 -5.94 -15.25 18.90
N MET A 623 -5.82 -14.11 19.58
CA MET A 623 -5.98 -12.80 18.94
C MET A 623 -4.95 -12.62 17.83
N PRO A 624 -5.35 -12.15 16.65
CA PRO A 624 -4.40 -11.66 15.67
C PRO A 624 -3.52 -10.59 16.31
N ALA A 625 -2.32 -10.43 15.80
CA ALA A 625 -1.42 -9.39 16.25
C ALA A 625 -2.12 -8.01 16.20
N ARG A 626 -1.69 -7.08 17.04
CA ARG A 626 -2.34 -5.77 17.18
C ARG A 626 -2.23 -4.87 15.94
N THR A 627 -1.34 -5.19 15.01
CA THR A 627 -1.18 -4.50 13.74
C THR A 627 -1.06 -5.52 12.60
N TYR A 628 -1.29 -5.04 11.38
CA TYR A 628 -1.15 -5.86 10.19
C TYR A 628 0.28 -6.44 10.05
N GLU A 629 1.29 -5.64 10.29
CA GLU A 629 2.70 -6.03 10.20
C GLU A 629 3.05 -7.12 11.22
N LEU A 630 2.55 -7.00 12.44
CA LEU A 630 2.73 -8.03 13.48
C LEU A 630 2.00 -9.33 13.12
N GLU A 631 0.82 -9.24 12.47
CA GLU A 631 0.12 -10.42 11.99
C GLU A 631 0.89 -11.14 10.88
N ILE A 632 1.44 -10.40 9.92
CA ILE A 632 2.30 -10.97 8.88
C ILE A 632 3.54 -11.60 9.49
N GLN A 633 4.20 -10.94 10.45
CA GLN A 633 5.36 -11.52 11.13
C GLN A 633 4.99 -12.80 11.89
N ARG A 634 3.86 -12.81 12.61
CA ARG A 634 3.33 -14.01 13.29
C ARG A 634 3.12 -15.17 12.31
N MET A 635 2.56 -14.92 11.13
CA MET A 635 2.38 -15.95 10.11
C MET A 635 3.69 -16.51 9.58
N LYS A 636 4.72 -15.66 9.40
CA LYS A 636 6.07 -16.09 9.01
C LYS A 636 6.68 -17.02 10.08
N ASP A 637 6.62 -16.61 11.34
CA ASP A 637 7.14 -17.39 12.45
C ASP A 637 6.43 -18.75 12.58
N LEU A 638 5.10 -18.77 12.47
CA LEU A 638 4.31 -19.99 12.47
C LEU A 638 4.66 -20.90 11.29
N THR A 639 4.90 -20.34 10.10
CA THR A 639 5.31 -21.12 8.92
C THR A 639 6.61 -21.87 9.17
N VAL A 640 7.62 -21.19 9.75
CA VAL A 640 8.92 -21.80 10.08
C VAL A 640 8.77 -22.88 11.15
N GLN A 641 8.06 -22.56 12.24
CA GLN A 641 7.84 -23.46 13.36
C GLN A 641 7.01 -24.69 12.95
N ARG A 642 5.98 -24.47 12.13
CA ARG A 642 5.14 -25.56 11.63
C ARG A 642 5.91 -26.50 10.69
N ALA A 643 6.76 -25.97 9.81
CA ALA A 643 7.64 -26.79 8.98
C ALA A 643 8.57 -27.68 9.82
N ALA A 644 9.15 -27.15 10.89
CA ALA A 644 9.99 -27.92 11.81
C ALA A 644 9.20 -29.03 12.56
N LEU A 645 7.95 -28.73 12.93
CA LEU A 645 7.06 -29.74 13.51
C LEU A 645 6.80 -30.87 12.52
N LEU A 646 6.47 -30.56 11.26
CA LEU A 646 6.20 -31.57 10.24
C LEU A 646 7.43 -32.42 9.94
N ASP A 647 8.63 -31.84 9.94
CA ASP A 647 9.91 -32.58 9.85
C ASP A 647 10.05 -33.62 10.98
N ALA A 648 9.54 -33.32 12.17
CA ALA A 648 9.57 -34.25 13.30
C ALA A 648 8.45 -35.30 13.28
N LYS A 649 7.27 -34.94 12.74
CA LYS A 649 6.06 -35.80 12.82
C LYS A 649 5.83 -36.65 11.57
N PHE A 650 6.36 -36.29 10.43
CA PHE A 650 6.25 -37.00 9.15
C PHE A 650 7.45 -37.94 8.92
N LYS A 651 7.95 -38.55 9.97
CA LYS A 651 9.06 -39.53 9.93
C LYS A 651 8.56 -40.96 9.77
#